data_bc8abdbdd08742596b37fd44d7652e52
#
_entry.id   bc8abdbdd08742596b37fd44d7652e52
#
_cell.length_a   1.000
_cell.length_b   1.000
_cell.length_c   1.000
_cell.angle_alpha   90.00
_cell.angle_beta   90.00
_cell.angle_gamma   90.00
#
_symmetry.space_group_name_H-M   'P 1'
#
loop_
_entity.id
_entity.type
_entity.pdbx_description
1 polymer ?
#
loop_
_entity_poly.entity_id
_entity_poly.type
_entity_poly.pdbx_seq_one_letter_code
_entity_poly.pdbx_strand_id
1 'polypeptide(L)'
;MIAQEEVIEETVVISAKYPVPLSEVIGSVDSISLRDIESRQVSDLRDLLDNTIGVSVTKDVYAGRTFNNTISIRGMGDKRVNLLIDGVRFGETYNGYGRDLVDTELLKRVEILKGPSSALYGSDGLAGAILYITKDPSDLATDNSFYQSLNAGYDSDNEHSKFSYLAANVGERMEGLIQITTRDLSETELHDDATKKPNPFSGKQSSIFLKGKYLISDNAGLTLTFDTQEWEGDINLSSDLGTSGYPQMISTTSALGDDDGSRDRVSLSFDFSAQSRLYDNGSLSIYSQETDQRQVTNLNKNILGNFVNGPRGPQFVPNIPPTPINEFKDYIFDQSIEGFALQFFKSLKSESGIRQNIVYGAEQESIDVTRPRYRTETNLLTQAINSNIGGELYPNKTFPDTETVRTAFFINNRIDISDKTSIVVGARHDSYELNISVDQLFKNVNPFGYSLVEQDDSKTSLKFGFIRDLGNDLSFFYQYAEGFRSPDFFNSNLSFTNFAFRYTIVPNPELGPEESEGHEFGLRGSTNNGNWSLAIYENDYKDFINSASTGFTNTGLLRFEYQNLESVNIKGIEFQSSFNVTENLSALFGFNSSTGEQEGIELTNIDPDQVIMGLLWSSPSGKLTIDSYIKDSDESPQGLPAACGRSGCETALELPGHVLLDSFLGYSVNNNLSIRLAIRNITDEKYWNWTSVAGSNASDSNLEYFLNPGRNYSLSIKYIF
;
A
#
# COMPACT_ATOMS: atom_id res chain seq x y z
N MET A 1 -12.43 -8.23 43.06
CA MET A 1 -12.40 -6.80 42.71
C MET A 1 -11.69 -6.76 41.34
N ILE A 2 -12.43 -6.73 40.29
CA ILE A 2 -11.89 -6.48 38.92
C ILE A 2 -11.66 -4.99 38.95
N ALA A 3 -10.38 -4.57 38.87
CA ALA A 3 -10.04 -3.17 38.62
C ALA A 3 -10.79 -2.74 37.38
N GLN A 4 -11.51 -1.64 37.44
CA GLN A 4 -11.87 -0.90 36.23
C GLN A 4 -10.53 -0.60 35.55
N GLU A 5 -10.25 -1.24 34.42
CA GLU A 5 -9.23 -0.72 33.49
C GLU A 5 -9.64 0.72 33.23
N GLU A 6 -8.87 1.67 33.73
CA GLU A 6 -8.90 3.02 33.19
C GLU A 6 -8.78 2.85 31.68
N VAL A 7 -9.75 3.36 30.95
CA VAL A 7 -9.70 3.42 29.48
C VAL A 7 -8.48 4.28 29.17
N ILE A 8 -7.34 3.63 28.95
CA ILE A 8 -6.13 4.33 28.50
C ILE A 8 -6.49 4.87 27.12
N GLU A 9 -6.60 6.18 27.02
CA GLU A 9 -6.92 6.86 25.78
C GLU A 9 -5.87 6.48 24.73
N GLU A 10 -6.30 5.98 23.59
CA GLU A 10 -5.43 5.56 22.51
C GLU A 10 -4.64 6.75 21.98
N THR A 11 -3.31 6.59 21.86
CA THR A 11 -2.42 7.63 21.34
C THR A 11 -1.87 7.22 19.98
N VAL A 12 -1.81 8.17 19.06
CA VAL A 12 -1.26 8.00 17.71
C VAL A 12 -0.08 8.96 17.47
N VAL A 13 0.82 8.57 16.60
CA VAL A 13 2.04 9.34 16.28
C VAL A 13 1.94 9.98 14.89
N ILE A 14 1.22 9.33 13.96
CA ILE A 14 1.20 9.70 12.53
C ILE A 14 0.76 11.15 12.27
N SER A 15 -0.09 11.72 13.10
CA SER A 15 -0.64 13.07 12.89
C SER A 15 0.30 14.22 13.30
N ALA A 16 1.34 13.92 14.12
CA ALA A 16 2.17 14.95 14.75
C ALA A 16 3.66 14.61 14.84
N LYS A 17 4.07 13.39 14.52
CA LYS A 17 5.43 12.82 14.75
C LYS A 17 5.81 12.74 16.24
N TYR A 18 4.85 12.79 17.15
CA TYR A 18 4.97 12.47 18.58
C TYR A 18 3.62 11.95 19.09
N PRO A 19 3.58 11.20 20.23
CA PRO A 19 2.36 10.64 20.73
C PRO A 19 1.33 11.71 21.08
N VAL A 20 0.13 11.62 20.50
CA VAL A 20 -1.02 12.51 20.73
C VAL A 20 -2.24 11.65 21.00
N PRO A 21 -3.07 11.95 22.03
CA PRO A 21 -4.34 11.28 22.22
C PRO A 21 -5.22 11.39 20.97
N LEU A 22 -5.89 10.31 20.58
CA LEU A 22 -6.71 10.30 19.36
C LEU A 22 -7.82 11.37 19.39
N SER A 23 -8.36 11.67 20.56
CA SER A 23 -9.35 12.75 20.77
C SER A 23 -8.80 14.15 20.46
N GLU A 24 -7.49 14.34 20.57
CA GLU A 24 -6.80 15.62 20.35
C GLU A 24 -6.19 15.76 18.96
N VAL A 25 -6.27 14.73 18.14
CA VAL A 25 -5.77 14.76 16.77
C VAL A 25 -6.57 15.76 15.93
N ILE A 26 -5.91 16.55 15.10
CA ILE A 26 -6.56 17.41 14.11
C ILE A 26 -6.49 16.71 12.75
N GLY A 27 -7.65 16.44 12.14
CA GLY A 27 -7.81 15.63 10.93
C GLY A 27 -8.26 14.19 11.23
N SER A 28 -8.60 13.44 10.20
CA SER A 28 -9.05 12.03 10.28
C SER A 28 -7.87 11.08 10.40
N VAL A 29 -7.83 10.34 11.48
CA VAL A 29 -6.85 9.26 11.71
C VAL A 29 -7.57 8.03 12.21
N ASP A 30 -7.26 6.88 11.60
CA ASP A 30 -7.68 5.57 12.09
C ASP A 30 -6.49 4.85 12.69
N SER A 31 -6.78 3.97 13.65
CA SER A 31 -5.80 3.10 14.29
C SER A 31 -6.34 1.69 14.37
N ILE A 32 -5.54 0.74 13.89
CA ILE A 32 -5.82 -0.69 13.96
C ILE A 32 -4.90 -1.28 15.01
N SER A 33 -5.45 -1.75 16.12
CA SER A 33 -4.68 -2.25 17.24
C SER A 33 -4.18 -3.69 17.07
N LEU A 34 -3.23 -4.13 17.88
CA LEU A 34 -2.81 -5.53 17.95
C LEU A 34 -3.99 -6.48 18.21
N ARG A 35 -4.96 -6.06 19.04
CA ARG A 35 -6.17 -6.84 19.31
C ARG A 35 -6.96 -7.05 18.01
N ASP A 36 -7.14 -6.01 17.20
CA ASP A 36 -7.87 -6.09 15.93
C ASP A 36 -7.15 -7.00 14.94
N ILE A 37 -5.83 -6.89 14.84
CA ILE A 37 -4.99 -7.74 13.99
C ILE A 37 -5.14 -9.21 14.40
N GLU A 38 -5.03 -9.50 15.70
CA GLU A 38 -5.12 -10.86 16.20
C GLU A 38 -6.56 -11.42 16.18
N SER A 39 -7.58 -10.62 16.56
CA SER A 39 -8.98 -11.10 16.63
C SER A 39 -9.54 -11.42 15.26
N ARG A 40 -9.24 -10.57 14.28
CA ARG A 40 -9.68 -10.75 12.88
C ARG A 40 -8.82 -11.74 12.10
N GLN A 41 -7.74 -12.26 12.70
CA GLN A 41 -6.80 -13.20 12.06
C GLN A 41 -6.27 -12.64 10.72
N VAL A 42 -5.79 -11.40 10.78
CA VAL A 42 -5.26 -10.70 9.62
C VAL A 42 -4.07 -11.46 9.05
N SER A 43 -4.16 -11.83 7.77
CA SER A 43 -3.11 -12.58 7.05
C SER A 43 -2.34 -11.70 6.07
N ASP A 44 -2.99 -10.73 5.46
CA ASP A 44 -2.42 -9.82 4.46
C ASP A 44 -2.85 -8.35 4.67
N LEU A 45 -2.43 -7.45 3.78
CA LEU A 45 -2.79 -6.03 3.84
C LEU A 45 -4.27 -5.77 3.53
N ARG A 46 -4.90 -6.61 2.73
CA ARG A 46 -6.32 -6.49 2.42
C ARG A 46 -7.14 -6.79 3.67
N ASP A 47 -6.90 -7.92 4.34
CA ASP A 47 -7.55 -8.27 5.61
C ASP A 47 -7.34 -7.19 6.67
N LEU A 48 -6.14 -6.59 6.69
CA LEU A 48 -5.77 -5.55 7.65
C LEU A 48 -6.64 -4.31 7.50
N LEU A 49 -6.86 -3.85 6.26
CA LEU A 49 -7.50 -2.56 5.95
C LEU A 49 -8.99 -2.68 5.62
N ASP A 50 -9.50 -3.89 5.40
CA ASP A 50 -10.85 -4.19 4.89
C ASP A 50 -12.01 -3.61 5.72
N ASN A 51 -11.81 -3.37 7.01
CA ASN A 51 -12.81 -2.75 7.89
C ASN A 51 -12.53 -1.26 8.19
N THR A 52 -11.73 -0.60 7.36
CA THR A 52 -11.38 0.82 7.53
C THR A 52 -12.16 1.67 6.54
N ILE A 53 -12.99 2.56 7.05
CA ILE A 53 -13.82 3.46 6.24
C ILE A 53 -12.96 4.35 5.33
N GLY A 54 -13.34 4.46 4.05
CA GLY A 54 -12.65 5.31 3.07
C GLY A 54 -11.23 4.83 2.72
N VAL A 55 -10.91 3.58 3.01
CA VAL A 55 -9.67 2.92 2.58
C VAL A 55 -10.02 1.65 1.83
N SER A 56 -9.40 1.44 0.68
CA SER A 56 -9.58 0.24 -0.12
C SER A 56 -8.25 -0.32 -0.60
N VAL A 57 -8.23 -1.63 -0.89
CA VAL A 57 -7.04 -2.34 -1.38
C VAL A 57 -7.42 -3.07 -2.66
N THR A 58 -6.69 -2.79 -3.74
CA THR A 58 -6.92 -3.48 -5.01
C THR A 58 -6.36 -4.89 -4.97
N LYS A 59 -7.01 -5.80 -5.69
CA LYS A 59 -6.48 -7.14 -6.00
C LYS A 59 -5.95 -7.15 -7.42
N ASP A 60 -4.71 -7.56 -7.61
CA ASP A 60 -4.15 -7.74 -8.95
C ASP A 60 -4.70 -9.02 -9.60
N VAL A 61 -5.00 -8.97 -10.92
CA VAL A 61 -5.45 -10.13 -11.72
C VAL A 61 -4.42 -11.24 -11.74
N TYR A 62 -3.17 -10.86 -11.77
CA TYR A 62 -2.06 -11.81 -11.75
C TYR A 62 -1.72 -12.24 -10.32
N ALA A 63 -2.76 -12.30 -9.47
CA ALA A 63 -2.67 -12.78 -8.11
C ALA A 63 -1.85 -14.07 -8.04
N GLY A 64 -0.91 -14.11 -7.13
CA GLY A 64 0.11 -15.15 -7.07
C GLY A 64 1.42 -14.75 -7.73
N ARG A 65 1.43 -13.83 -8.70
CA ARG A 65 2.69 -13.37 -9.29
C ARG A 65 3.23 -12.09 -8.65
N THR A 66 2.35 -11.29 -8.09
CA THR A 66 2.74 -10.08 -7.38
C THR A 66 1.89 -9.97 -6.12
N PHE A 67 2.52 -9.64 -5.02
CA PHE A 67 1.83 -9.25 -3.78
C PHE A 67 1.40 -7.79 -3.83
N ASN A 68 1.26 -7.23 -5.03
CA ASN A 68 1.07 -5.82 -5.27
C ASN A 68 -0.38 -5.40 -5.04
N ASN A 69 -0.72 -5.22 -3.77
CA ASN A 69 -1.98 -4.62 -3.38
C ASN A 69 -1.82 -3.09 -3.38
N THR A 70 -2.41 -2.41 -4.35
CA THR A 70 -2.47 -0.94 -4.34
C THR A 70 -3.48 -0.50 -3.28
N ILE A 71 -3.03 0.40 -2.40
CA ILE A 71 -3.88 0.97 -1.36
C ILE A 71 -4.38 2.33 -1.84
N SER A 72 -5.67 2.60 -1.68
CA SER A 72 -6.26 3.91 -1.88
C SER A 72 -6.90 4.45 -0.61
N ILE A 73 -6.83 5.76 -0.44
CA ILE A 73 -7.47 6.51 0.63
C ILE A 73 -8.39 7.55 -0.02
N ARG A 74 -9.68 7.53 0.31
CA ARG A 74 -10.70 8.44 -0.23
C ARG A 74 -10.73 8.45 -1.76
N GLY A 75 -10.60 7.26 -2.39
CA GLY A 75 -10.60 7.09 -3.84
C GLY A 75 -9.30 7.45 -4.55
N MET A 76 -8.26 7.88 -3.83
CA MET A 76 -6.96 8.21 -4.39
C MET A 76 -5.90 7.21 -3.93
N GLY A 77 -5.27 6.53 -4.88
CA GLY A 77 -4.37 5.42 -4.57
C GLY A 77 -3.05 5.44 -5.34
N ASP A 78 -2.46 4.27 -5.42
CA ASP A 78 -1.16 3.98 -6.02
C ASP A 78 -0.01 4.72 -5.29
N LYS A 79 0.88 5.36 -6.00
CA LYS A 79 2.04 6.09 -5.49
C LYS A 79 1.70 7.39 -4.73
N ARG A 80 0.42 7.63 -4.44
CA ARG A 80 -0.08 8.86 -3.79
C ARG A 80 -0.39 8.68 -2.30
N VAL A 81 -0.09 7.50 -1.77
CA VAL A 81 -0.19 7.15 -0.34
C VAL A 81 1.20 6.81 0.18
N ASN A 82 1.66 7.53 1.20
CA ASN A 82 2.91 7.22 1.89
C ASN A 82 2.77 5.96 2.74
N LEU A 83 3.62 4.97 2.53
CA LEU A 83 3.73 3.78 3.35
C LEU A 83 5.03 3.81 4.14
N LEU A 84 4.95 3.66 5.46
CA LEU A 84 6.11 3.69 6.35
C LEU A 84 6.07 2.52 7.34
N ILE A 85 7.22 1.91 7.63
CA ILE A 85 7.37 0.93 8.70
C ILE A 85 8.40 1.44 9.72
N ASP A 86 7.96 1.67 10.96
CA ASP A 86 8.74 2.34 12.02
C ASP A 86 9.37 3.67 11.56
N GLY A 87 8.69 4.39 10.65
CA GLY A 87 9.13 5.67 10.10
C GLY A 87 10.06 5.56 8.88
N VAL A 88 10.50 4.37 8.49
CA VAL A 88 11.24 4.14 7.24
C VAL A 88 10.23 3.97 6.10
N ARG A 89 10.46 4.67 4.99
CA ARG A 89 9.61 4.61 3.80
C ARG A 89 9.73 3.23 3.13
N PHE A 90 8.59 2.71 2.65
CA PHE A 90 8.62 1.67 1.64
C PHE A 90 9.16 2.24 0.33
N GLY A 91 9.79 1.41 -0.46
CA GLY A 91 10.44 1.86 -1.69
C GLY A 91 9.52 2.32 -2.81
N GLU A 92 10.15 2.70 -3.89
CA GLU A 92 9.50 3.03 -5.15
C GLU A 92 8.89 1.78 -5.80
N THR A 93 7.86 1.97 -6.62
CA THR A 93 7.16 0.88 -7.29
C THR A 93 7.16 1.03 -8.79
N TYR A 94 7.18 -0.10 -9.51
CA TYR A 94 7.04 -0.14 -10.96
C TYR A 94 6.30 -1.40 -11.41
N ASN A 95 5.10 -1.25 -11.98
CA ASN A 95 4.32 -2.34 -12.58
C ASN A 95 4.29 -3.62 -11.73
N GLY A 96 4.02 -3.49 -10.45
CA GLY A 96 3.92 -4.62 -9.53
C GLY A 96 5.23 -4.99 -8.82
N TYR A 97 6.35 -4.41 -9.18
CA TYR A 97 7.60 -4.56 -8.44
C TYR A 97 7.76 -3.48 -7.38
N GLY A 98 8.51 -3.75 -6.32
CA GLY A 98 8.95 -2.78 -5.31
C GLY A 98 7.97 -2.50 -4.19
N ARG A 99 6.69 -2.87 -4.29
CA ARG A 99 5.77 -2.82 -3.14
C ARG A 99 5.81 -4.12 -2.39
N ASP A 100 6.13 -3.99 -1.15
CA ASP A 100 6.64 -5.07 -0.38
C ASP A 100 5.59 -5.75 0.47
N LEU A 101 5.94 -6.96 0.80
CA LEU A 101 5.33 -7.75 1.83
C LEU A 101 5.50 -7.07 3.19
N VAL A 102 4.40 -6.90 3.88
CA VAL A 102 4.41 -6.61 5.32
C VAL A 102 3.98 -7.87 6.04
N ASP A 103 4.86 -8.46 6.82
CA ASP A 103 4.45 -9.53 7.71
C ASP A 103 3.58 -8.95 8.83
N THR A 104 2.28 -9.19 8.77
CA THR A 104 1.29 -8.71 9.73
C THR A 104 1.55 -9.21 11.16
N GLU A 105 2.27 -10.33 11.31
CA GLU A 105 2.69 -10.84 12.61
C GLU A 105 3.70 -9.93 13.34
N LEU A 106 4.41 -9.06 12.63
CA LEU A 106 5.36 -8.12 13.23
C LEU A 106 4.68 -6.91 13.87
N LEU A 107 3.45 -6.62 13.46
CA LEU A 107 2.78 -5.37 13.77
C LEU A 107 2.17 -5.38 15.18
N LYS A 108 2.32 -4.27 15.89
CA LYS A 108 1.54 -3.98 17.09
C LYS A 108 0.38 -3.03 16.83
N ARG A 109 0.52 -2.19 15.80
CA ARG A 109 -0.48 -1.19 15.43
C ARG A 109 -0.26 -0.69 14.01
N VAL A 110 -1.35 -0.29 13.36
CA VAL A 110 -1.29 0.45 12.10
C VAL A 110 -2.06 1.75 12.28
N GLU A 111 -1.44 2.86 11.90
CA GLU A 111 -2.06 4.18 11.93
C GLU A 111 -2.24 4.69 10.52
N ILE A 112 -3.41 5.26 10.22
CA ILE A 112 -3.80 5.73 8.89
C ILE A 112 -4.18 7.19 8.99
N LEU A 113 -3.42 8.07 8.35
CA LEU A 113 -3.73 9.49 8.21
C LEU A 113 -4.39 9.73 6.86
N LYS A 114 -5.61 10.26 6.85
CA LYS A 114 -6.38 10.54 5.64
C LYS A 114 -6.24 11.99 5.20
N GLY A 115 -6.17 12.21 3.89
CA GLY A 115 -5.94 13.51 3.27
C GLY A 115 -4.45 13.88 3.15
N PRO A 116 -4.12 15.04 2.51
CA PRO A 116 -2.75 15.41 2.22
C PRO A 116 -1.84 15.39 3.44
N SER A 117 -0.65 14.82 3.32
CA SER A 117 0.25 14.52 4.45
C SER A 117 1.71 14.96 4.23
N SER A 118 2.01 15.64 3.12
CA SER A 118 3.39 15.99 2.77
C SER A 118 4.07 16.94 3.74
N ALA A 119 3.31 17.78 4.45
CA ALA A 119 3.86 18.63 5.52
C ALA A 119 4.48 17.85 6.69
N LEU A 120 4.20 16.52 6.80
CA LEU A 120 4.77 15.63 7.81
C LEU A 120 5.72 14.60 7.19
N TYR A 121 5.37 14.03 6.04
CA TYR A 121 6.01 12.84 5.47
C TYR A 121 6.64 13.08 4.09
N GLY A 122 6.57 14.30 3.54
CA GLY A 122 7.19 14.64 2.26
C GLY A 122 6.46 14.10 1.04
N SER A 123 7.19 13.91 -0.06
CA SER A 123 6.65 13.41 -1.33
C SER A 123 5.80 12.15 -1.16
N ASP A 124 4.86 11.92 -2.09
CA ASP A 124 3.92 10.80 -2.16
C ASP A 124 2.75 10.87 -1.15
N GLY A 125 2.70 11.95 -0.35
CA GLY A 125 1.64 12.20 0.63
C GLY A 125 0.44 12.97 0.08
N LEU A 126 0.00 12.70 -1.15
CA LEU A 126 -1.15 13.39 -1.77
C LEU A 126 -2.48 13.00 -1.14
N ALA A 127 -2.68 11.72 -0.89
CA ALA A 127 -3.94 11.15 -0.38
C ALA A 127 -3.89 10.80 1.10
N GLY A 128 -2.69 10.60 1.65
CA GLY A 128 -2.51 10.25 3.04
C GLY A 128 -1.22 9.49 3.32
N ALA A 129 -1.17 8.91 4.53
CA ALA A 129 -0.05 8.08 4.95
C ALA A 129 -0.53 6.90 5.80
N ILE A 130 0.18 5.78 5.72
CA ILE A 130 -0.01 4.60 6.58
C ILE A 130 1.30 4.30 7.28
N LEU A 131 1.25 4.24 8.60
CA LEU A 131 2.38 3.91 9.46
C LEU A 131 2.18 2.54 10.09
N TYR A 132 2.98 1.58 9.67
CA TYR A 132 3.09 0.26 10.28
C TYR A 132 4.06 0.34 11.45
N ILE A 133 3.62 0.00 12.64
CA ILE A 133 4.41 0.06 13.87
C ILE A 133 4.64 -1.36 14.36
N THR A 134 5.91 -1.76 14.44
CA THR A 134 6.30 -3.10 14.86
C THR A 134 6.25 -3.26 16.39
N LYS A 135 6.12 -4.51 16.84
CA LYS A 135 6.13 -4.87 18.25
C LYS A 135 7.43 -4.45 18.94
N ASP A 136 7.31 -3.99 20.17
CA ASP A 136 8.42 -3.79 21.10
C ASP A 136 8.47 -4.91 22.14
N PRO A 137 9.63 -5.24 22.73
CA PRO A 137 9.71 -6.23 23.79
C PRO A 137 8.76 -5.95 24.97
N SER A 138 8.63 -4.67 25.34
CA SER A 138 7.75 -4.20 26.43
C SER A 138 6.25 -4.28 26.14
N ASP A 139 5.85 -4.50 24.89
CA ASP A 139 4.44 -4.77 24.54
C ASP A 139 4.00 -6.19 24.97
N LEU A 140 4.97 -7.09 25.22
CA LEU A 140 4.75 -8.53 25.43
C LEU A 140 5.16 -9.00 26.81
N ALA A 141 6.21 -8.42 27.37
CA ALA A 141 6.79 -8.80 28.63
C ALA A 141 6.84 -7.59 29.58
N THR A 142 6.65 -7.83 30.88
CA THR A 142 6.84 -6.81 31.91
C THR A 142 8.26 -6.83 32.46
N ASP A 143 8.64 -5.85 33.27
CA ASP A 143 9.98 -5.74 33.84
C ASP A 143 10.49 -7.05 34.47
N ASN A 144 11.72 -7.42 34.07
CA ASN A 144 12.42 -8.64 34.45
C ASN A 144 11.64 -9.95 34.16
N SER A 145 10.87 -9.96 33.07
CA SER A 145 10.11 -11.12 32.62
C SER A 145 10.51 -11.58 31.21
N PHE A 146 10.14 -12.81 30.93
CA PHE A 146 10.35 -13.46 29.64
C PHE A 146 9.01 -13.95 29.10
N TYR A 147 8.77 -13.68 27.84
CA TYR A 147 7.58 -14.09 27.11
C TYR A 147 7.96 -14.99 25.95
N GLN A 148 7.21 -16.05 25.72
CA GLN A 148 7.33 -16.90 24.55
C GLN A 148 5.96 -17.32 24.05
N SER A 149 5.77 -17.37 22.75
CA SER A 149 4.57 -17.93 22.15
C SER A 149 4.83 -18.64 20.82
N LEU A 150 3.99 -19.63 20.55
CA LEU A 150 3.85 -20.28 19.25
C LEU A 150 2.46 -19.95 18.71
N ASN A 151 2.38 -19.62 17.43
CA ASN A 151 1.13 -19.41 16.72
C ASN A 151 1.13 -20.26 15.46
N ALA A 152 0.10 -21.10 15.26
CA ALA A 152 -0.12 -21.86 14.06
C ALA A 152 -1.48 -21.47 13.49
N GLY A 153 -1.56 -21.24 12.18
CA GLY A 153 -2.76 -20.80 11.50
C GLY A 153 -2.97 -21.51 10.16
N TYR A 154 -4.21 -21.51 9.71
CA TYR A 154 -4.63 -21.97 8.39
C TYR A 154 -5.77 -21.10 7.86
N ASP A 155 -5.68 -20.70 6.60
CA ASP A 155 -6.68 -19.94 5.86
C ASP A 155 -7.13 -20.74 4.64
N SER A 156 -8.45 -20.87 4.45
CA SER A 156 -9.00 -21.71 3.39
C SER A 156 -9.15 -21.00 2.05
N ASP A 157 -9.09 -19.66 2.01
CA ASP A 157 -9.25 -18.87 0.79
C ASP A 157 -8.03 -18.98 -0.15
N ASN A 158 -6.88 -19.34 0.39
CA ASN A 158 -5.63 -19.51 -0.33
C ASN A 158 -4.82 -20.71 0.18
N GLU A 159 -5.46 -21.65 0.87
CA GLU A 159 -4.84 -22.83 1.49
C GLU A 159 -3.57 -22.49 2.32
N HIS A 160 -3.50 -21.29 2.84
CA HIS A 160 -2.35 -20.72 3.49
C HIS A 160 -2.15 -21.34 4.87
N SER A 161 -1.01 -21.98 5.12
CA SER A 161 -0.61 -22.38 6.45
C SER A 161 0.50 -21.49 7.01
N LYS A 162 0.38 -21.12 8.29
CA LYS A 162 1.31 -20.22 8.98
C LYS A 162 1.82 -20.86 10.27
N PHE A 163 3.10 -20.67 10.53
CA PHE A 163 3.72 -20.96 11.80
C PHE A 163 4.59 -19.78 12.25
N SER A 164 4.38 -19.27 13.48
CA SER A 164 5.15 -18.18 14.02
C SER A 164 5.63 -18.48 15.44
N TYR A 165 6.90 -18.22 15.71
CA TYR A 165 7.51 -18.24 17.04
C TYR A 165 7.91 -16.83 17.45
N LEU A 166 7.55 -16.41 18.64
CA LEU A 166 7.85 -15.11 19.21
C LEU A 166 8.43 -15.28 20.61
N ALA A 167 9.56 -14.65 20.86
CA ALA A 167 10.14 -14.54 22.21
C ALA A 167 10.55 -13.10 22.51
N ALA A 168 10.29 -12.64 23.72
CA ALA A 168 10.68 -11.33 24.21
C ALA A 168 11.19 -11.38 25.63
N ASN A 169 12.13 -10.51 25.95
CA ASN A 169 12.68 -10.33 27.29
C ASN A 169 12.81 -8.85 27.61
N VAL A 170 12.39 -8.47 28.80
CA VAL A 170 12.55 -7.12 29.34
C VAL A 170 13.39 -7.19 30.61
N GLY A 171 14.61 -6.65 30.57
CA GLY A 171 15.51 -6.52 31.71
C GLY A 171 15.73 -5.05 32.06
N GLU A 172 16.47 -4.79 33.12
CA GLU A 172 16.70 -3.42 33.67
C GLU A 172 17.33 -2.46 32.64
N ARG A 173 18.20 -2.94 31.77
CA ARG A 173 18.93 -2.12 30.77
C ARG A 173 18.88 -2.67 29.35
N MET A 174 18.48 -3.90 29.20
CA MET A 174 18.42 -4.56 27.89
C MET A 174 17.06 -5.20 27.70
N GLU A 175 16.47 -4.91 26.58
CA GLU A 175 15.25 -5.55 26.10
C GLU A 175 15.55 -6.20 24.76
N GLY A 176 14.92 -7.32 24.48
CA GLY A 176 15.08 -8.04 23.22
C GLY A 176 13.83 -8.74 22.78
N LEU A 177 13.63 -8.78 21.48
CA LEU A 177 12.53 -9.50 20.81
C LEU A 177 13.08 -10.22 19.59
N ILE A 178 12.67 -11.46 19.42
CA ILE A 178 12.82 -12.23 18.19
C ILE A 178 11.47 -12.78 17.77
N GLN A 179 11.16 -12.62 16.48
CA GLN A 179 10.02 -13.28 15.85
C GLN A 179 10.47 -13.97 14.58
N ILE A 180 10.02 -15.19 14.36
CA ILE A 180 10.26 -15.98 13.15
C ILE A 180 8.90 -16.44 12.66
N THR A 181 8.57 -16.16 11.41
CA THR A 181 7.32 -16.60 10.78
C THR A 181 7.64 -17.33 9.49
N THR A 182 6.93 -18.41 9.22
CA THR A 182 6.94 -19.10 7.92
C THR A 182 5.51 -19.35 7.47
N ARG A 183 5.29 -19.23 6.15
CA ARG A 183 4.00 -19.45 5.50
C ARG A 183 4.19 -20.30 4.26
N ASP A 184 3.30 -21.26 4.04
CA ASP A 184 3.11 -21.85 2.74
C ASP A 184 2.03 -21.03 2.02
N LEU A 185 2.22 -20.72 0.75
CA LEU A 185 1.35 -19.85 -0.06
C LEU A 185 0.76 -20.64 -1.22
N SER A 186 -0.51 -20.42 -1.53
CA SER A 186 -1.16 -20.90 -2.73
C SER A 186 -1.94 -19.78 -3.40
N GLU A 187 -2.54 -20.03 -4.55
CA GLU A 187 -3.43 -19.08 -5.21
C GLU A 187 -4.63 -18.73 -4.34
N THR A 188 -5.08 -17.50 -4.41
CA THR A 188 -6.34 -17.11 -3.80
C THR A 188 -7.50 -17.65 -4.64
N GLU A 189 -8.38 -18.40 -4.02
CA GLU A 189 -9.56 -18.96 -4.65
C GLU A 189 -10.51 -17.84 -5.15
N LEU A 190 -11.23 -18.11 -6.20
CA LEU A 190 -12.32 -17.29 -6.69
C LEU A 190 -13.63 -17.82 -6.10
N HIS A 191 -14.70 -17.01 -6.15
CA HIS A 191 -16.02 -17.49 -5.82
C HIS A 191 -16.38 -18.75 -6.66
N ASP A 192 -17.06 -19.71 -6.07
CA ASP A 192 -17.41 -21.02 -6.72
C ASP A 192 -18.17 -20.88 -8.05
N ASP A 193 -18.95 -19.80 -8.21
CA ASP A 193 -19.67 -19.50 -9.46
C ASP A 193 -18.78 -18.90 -10.56
N ALA A 194 -17.49 -18.71 -10.33
CA ALA A 194 -16.57 -18.24 -11.36
C ALA A 194 -16.40 -19.32 -12.44
N THR A 195 -16.44 -18.91 -13.71
CA THR A 195 -16.14 -19.82 -14.83
C THR A 195 -14.63 -19.94 -15.09
N LYS A 196 -13.87 -18.97 -14.62
CA LYS A 196 -12.40 -18.94 -14.63
C LYS A 196 -11.86 -19.62 -13.38
N LYS A 197 -10.63 -20.08 -13.48
CA LYS A 197 -9.86 -20.54 -12.33
C LYS A 197 -8.64 -19.66 -12.14
N PRO A 198 -8.22 -19.38 -10.90
CA PRO A 198 -6.99 -18.64 -10.67
C PRO A 198 -5.80 -19.39 -11.27
N ASN A 199 -4.72 -18.68 -11.49
CA ASN A 199 -3.46 -19.30 -11.89
C ASN A 199 -2.93 -20.13 -10.72
N PRO A 200 -2.74 -21.46 -10.88
CA PRO A 200 -2.16 -22.28 -9.80
C PRO A 200 -0.82 -21.72 -9.35
N PHE A 201 -0.69 -21.49 -8.05
CA PHE A 201 0.49 -20.94 -7.40
C PHE A 201 0.89 -21.81 -6.22
N SER A 202 2.17 -22.06 -6.04
CA SER A 202 2.72 -22.75 -4.87
C SER A 202 3.99 -22.03 -4.43
N GLY A 203 3.99 -21.50 -3.24
CA GLY A 203 5.10 -20.70 -2.74
C GLY A 203 5.34 -20.83 -1.25
N LYS A 204 6.39 -20.18 -0.80
CA LYS A 204 6.74 -20.04 0.61
C LYS A 204 7.14 -18.61 0.90
N GLN A 205 6.83 -18.19 2.13
CA GLN A 205 7.31 -16.93 2.68
C GLN A 205 7.92 -17.20 4.04
N SER A 206 9.05 -16.55 4.32
CA SER A 206 9.66 -16.55 5.64
C SER A 206 10.00 -15.12 6.08
N SER A 207 9.93 -14.85 7.38
CA SER A 207 10.37 -13.60 7.96
C SER A 207 11.10 -13.82 9.28
N ILE A 208 12.12 -13.02 9.52
CA ILE A 208 12.85 -12.94 10.79
C ILE A 208 12.88 -11.48 11.22
N PHE A 209 12.40 -11.22 12.41
CA PHE A 209 12.42 -9.91 13.02
C PHE A 209 13.16 -9.94 14.34
N LEU A 210 14.11 -9.03 14.50
CA LEU A 210 14.90 -8.84 15.70
C LEU A 210 14.81 -7.38 16.13
N LYS A 211 14.45 -7.12 17.39
CA LYS A 211 14.53 -5.78 17.97
C LYS A 211 15.22 -5.85 19.31
N GLY A 212 16.28 -5.07 19.47
CA GLY A 212 17.04 -4.94 20.70
C GLY A 212 17.08 -3.51 21.19
N LYS A 213 16.78 -3.26 22.47
CA LYS A 213 16.90 -1.95 23.11
C LYS A 213 17.94 -2.02 24.22
N TYR A 214 18.77 -0.99 24.29
CA TYR A 214 19.79 -0.84 25.33
C TYR A 214 19.73 0.54 25.95
N LEU A 215 19.43 0.61 27.25
CA LEU A 215 19.49 1.85 28.02
C LEU A 215 20.94 2.17 28.42
N ILE A 216 21.52 3.16 27.77
CA ILE A 216 22.84 3.69 28.09
C ILE A 216 22.79 4.39 29.42
N SER A 217 21.73 5.15 29.66
CA SER A 217 21.42 5.87 30.90
C SER A 217 19.89 6.09 30.98
N ASP A 218 19.42 6.64 32.09
CA ASP A 218 17.99 7.00 32.26
C ASP A 218 17.49 7.99 31.21
N ASN A 219 18.42 8.68 30.53
CA ASN A 219 18.10 9.72 29.54
C ASN A 219 18.59 9.39 28.13
N ALA A 220 19.09 8.18 27.88
CA ALA A 220 19.60 7.80 26.55
C ALA A 220 19.49 6.31 26.32
N GLY A 221 18.98 5.94 25.15
CA GLY A 221 18.80 4.56 24.73
C GLY A 221 19.18 4.35 23.25
N LEU A 222 19.53 3.12 22.94
CA LEU A 222 19.74 2.64 21.57
C LEU A 222 18.71 1.58 21.25
N THR A 223 18.15 1.63 20.06
CA THR A 223 17.27 0.58 19.50
C THR A 223 17.86 0.10 18.19
N LEU A 224 18.18 -1.18 18.09
CA LEU A 224 18.56 -1.87 16.86
C LEU A 224 17.37 -2.71 16.39
N THR A 225 16.99 -2.53 15.12
CA THR A 225 15.96 -3.35 14.48
C THR A 225 16.56 -4.00 13.24
N PHE A 226 16.31 -5.29 13.08
CA PHE A 226 16.59 -6.06 11.87
C PHE A 226 15.31 -6.79 11.45
N ASP A 227 14.94 -6.66 10.18
CA ASP A 227 13.72 -7.24 9.58
C ASP A 227 14.08 -7.78 8.21
N THR A 228 13.99 -9.08 8.03
CA THR A 228 14.16 -9.76 6.74
C THR A 228 12.92 -10.52 6.38
N GLN A 229 12.52 -10.43 5.12
CA GLN A 229 11.41 -11.16 4.54
C GLN A 229 11.84 -11.71 3.18
N GLU A 230 11.59 -12.99 2.97
CA GLU A 230 11.87 -13.68 1.73
C GLU A 230 10.62 -14.44 1.26
N TRP A 231 10.42 -14.50 -0.03
CA TRP A 231 9.39 -15.34 -0.63
C TRP A 231 9.88 -15.94 -1.93
N GLU A 232 9.38 -17.11 -2.26
CA GLU A 232 9.63 -17.82 -3.51
C GLU A 232 8.35 -18.52 -3.94
N GLY A 233 8.14 -18.70 -5.24
CA GLY A 233 6.96 -19.43 -5.71
C GLY A 233 6.93 -19.75 -7.19
N ASP A 234 6.39 -20.94 -7.46
CA ASP A 234 6.08 -21.43 -8.78
C ASP A 234 4.65 -21.06 -9.19
N ILE A 235 4.46 -20.54 -10.39
CA ILE A 235 3.13 -20.20 -10.92
C ILE A 235 2.89 -20.83 -12.29
N ASN A 236 1.72 -21.42 -12.47
CA ASN A 236 1.24 -21.84 -13.78
C ASN A 236 0.30 -20.78 -14.35
N LEU A 237 0.81 -19.95 -15.27
CA LEU A 237 0.07 -18.87 -15.91
C LEU A 237 -0.97 -19.42 -16.90
N SER A 238 -1.97 -20.13 -16.39
CA SER A 238 -3.04 -20.74 -17.19
C SER A 238 -3.87 -19.68 -17.93
N SER A 239 -3.92 -18.44 -17.43
CA SER A 239 -4.53 -17.29 -18.07
C SER A 239 -3.85 -16.88 -19.38
N ASP A 240 -2.57 -17.20 -19.54
CA ASP A 240 -1.79 -16.86 -20.73
C ASP A 240 -1.88 -17.93 -21.83
N LEU A 241 -2.54 -19.06 -21.55
CA LEU A 241 -2.72 -20.12 -22.50
C LEU A 241 -3.77 -19.75 -23.55
N GLY A 242 -3.59 -20.26 -24.78
CA GLY A 242 -4.54 -20.05 -25.87
C GLY A 242 -3.92 -19.39 -27.08
N THR A 243 -4.78 -18.86 -27.95
CA THR A 243 -4.35 -18.27 -29.23
C THR A 243 -4.56 -16.76 -29.21
N SER A 244 -3.48 -16.04 -29.38
CA SER A 244 -3.50 -14.57 -29.61
C SER A 244 -3.25 -14.24 -31.08
N GLY A 245 -3.77 -13.10 -31.57
CA GLY A 245 -3.97 -12.88 -33.03
C GLY A 245 -3.17 -11.75 -33.52
N TYR A 246 -2.60 -10.86 -33.61
CA TYR A 246 -1.98 -9.82 -34.45
C TYR A 246 -0.74 -9.22 -33.79
N PRO A 247 0.36 -9.00 -34.52
CA PRO A 247 0.61 -9.22 -35.97
C PRO A 247 0.96 -10.67 -36.33
N GLN A 248 1.13 -11.53 -35.34
CA GLN A 248 1.34 -12.97 -35.50
C GLN A 248 0.23 -13.71 -34.78
N MET A 249 -0.25 -14.79 -35.38
CA MET A 249 -1.12 -15.73 -34.67
C MET A 249 -0.23 -16.72 -33.90
N ILE A 250 -0.29 -16.64 -32.58
CA ILE A 250 0.55 -17.43 -31.66
C ILE A 250 -0.37 -18.24 -30.78
N SER A 251 -0.09 -19.53 -30.63
CA SER A 251 -0.73 -20.40 -29.65
C SER A 251 0.25 -20.68 -28.51
N THR A 252 -0.04 -20.19 -27.34
CA THR A 252 0.70 -20.51 -26.11
C THR A 252 0.18 -21.80 -25.54
N THR A 253 1.05 -22.80 -25.36
CA THR A 253 0.71 -24.15 -24.92
C THR A 253 1.19 -24.43 -23.50
N SER A 254 2.13 -23.67 -22.97
CA SER A 254 2.62 -23.72 -21.60
C SER A 254 3.16 -22.34 -21.21
N ALA A 255 2.87 -21.93 -19.99
CA ALA A 255 3.37 -20.67 -19.40
C ALA A 255 3.64 -20.92 -17.92
N LEU A 256 4.92 -21.02 -17.55
CA LEU A 256 5.37 -21.30 -16.19
C LEU A 256 6.21 -20.13 -15.67
N GLY A 257 5.95 -19.72 -14.45
CA GLY A 257 6.74 -18.71 -13.73
C GLY A 257 7.44 -19.35 -12.53
N ASP A 258 8.62 -18.82 -12.20
CA ASP A 258 9.42 -19.12 -11.02
C ASP A 258 9.90 -17.76 -10.50
N ASP A 259 9.25 -17.29 -9.46
CA ASP A 259 9.40 -15.92 -8.98
C ASP A 259 9.93 -15.93 -7.53
N ASP A 260 10.79 -14.99 -7.23
CA ASP A 260 11.35 -14.78 -5.88
C ASP A 260 11.46 -13.31 -5.54
N GLY A 261 11.55 -13.03 -4.25
CA GLY A 261 11.82 -11.69 -3.76
C GLY A 261 12.22 -11.66 -2.30
N SER A 262 12.91 -10.60 -1.94
CA SER A 262 13.33 -10.35 -0.57
C SER A 262 13.22 -8.87 -0.21
N ARG A 263 13.12 -8.60 1.09
CA ARG A 263 13.34 -7.28 1.68
C ARG A 263 14.13 -7.43 2.97
N ASP A 264 15.27 -6.79 3.02
CA ASP A 264 16.15 -6.72 4.18
C ASP A 264 16.23 -5.29 4.70
N ARG A 265 15.91 -5.08 5.97
CA ARG A 265 15.97 -3.77 6.61
C ARG A 265 16.75 -3.84 7.91
N VAL A 266 17.66 -2.89 8.09
CA VAL A 266 18.35 -2.64 9.35
C VAL A 266 18.18 -1.18 9.75
N SER A 267 17.88 -0.91 11.01
CA SER A 267 17.85 0.45 11.54
C SER A 267 18.45 0.52 12.92
N LEU A 268 19.16 1.63 13.19
CA LEU A 268 19.70 1.97 14.48
C LEU A 268 19.14 3.34 14.90
N SER A 269 18.42 3.37 16.01
CA SER A 269 17.88 4.61 16.58
C SER A 269 18.55 4.91 17.90
N PHE A 270 18.91 6.18 18.10
CA PHE A 270 19.41 6.73 19.35
C PHE A 270 18.42 7.76 19.87
N ASP A 271 17.76 7.43 20.98
CA ASP A 271 16.80 8.30 21.65
C ASP A 271 17.48 8.92 22.88
N PHE A 272 17.26 10.21 23.07
CA PHE A 272 17.85 10.95 24.18
C PHE A 272 16.93 12.05 24.70
N SER A 273 17.06 12.35 25.99
CA SER A 273 16.30 13.42 26.64
C SER A 273 17.22 14.34 27.46
N ALA A 274 16.93 15.64 27.40
CA ALA A 274 17.64 16.62 28.20
C ALA A 274 16.79 17.90 28.33
N GLN A 275 16.75 18.49 29.50
CA GLN A 275 16.12 19.79 29.68
C GLN A 275 17.02 20.90 29.09
N SER A 276 16.99 21.07 27.78
CA SER A 276 17.75 22.12 27.09
C SER A 276 16.83 23.27 26.64
N ARG A 277 17.43 24.37 26.16
CA ARG A 277 16.65 25.47 25.57
C ARG A 277 16.04 25.09 24.23
N LEU A 278 16.67 24.14 23.53
CA LEU A 278 16.29 23.76 22.17
C LEU A 278 15.37 22.54 22.15
N TYR A 279 15.62 21.54 22.99
CA TYR A 279 14.83 20.29 22.99
C TYR A 279 14.68 19.74 24.40
N ASP A 280 13.65 18.95 24.62
CA ASP A 280 13.41 18.11 25.77
C ASP A 280 13.72 16.63 25.43
N ASN A 281 13.37 16.21 24.22
CA ASN A 281 13.68 14.90 23.69
C ASN A 281 14.24 15.04 22.26
N GLY A 282 15.04 14.07 21.85
CA GLY A 282 15.52 13.95 20.49
C GLY A 282 15.69 12.49 20.10
N SER A 283 15.63 12.23 18.81
CA SER A 283 15.93 10.93 18.21
C SER A 283 16.77 11.10 16.96
N LEU A 284 17.73 10.21 16.77
CA LEU A 284 18.51 10.07 15.55
C LEU A 284 18.34 8.63 15.08
N SER A 285 17.82 8.42 13.91
CA SER A 285 17.72 7.12 13.26
C SER A 285 18.56 7.07 12.01
N ILE A 286 19.26 5.95 11.79
CA ILE A 286 19.98 5.62 10.57
C ILE A 286 19.47 4.28 10.10
N TYR A 287 19.20 4.13 8.81
CA TYR A 287 18.63 2.90 8.26
C TYR A 287 19.17 2.60 6.87
N SER A 288 19.11 1.32 6.54
CA SER A 288 19.31 0.77 5.20
C SER A 288 18.26 -0.29 4.94
N GLN A 289 17.71 -0.31 3.73
CA GLN A 289 16.76 -1.31 3.25
C GLN A 289 17.13 -1.71 1.83
N GLU A 290 17.15 -3.01 1.57
CA GLU A 290 17.32 -3.60 0.25
C GLU A 290 16.06 -4.36 -0.11
N THR A 291 15.63 -4.26 -1.36
CA THR A 291 14.48 -4.98 -1.92
C THR A 291 14.87 -5.54 -3.27
N ASP A 292 14.83 -6.86 -3.39
CA ASP A 292 15.13 -7.58 -4.61
C ASP A 292 13.89 -8.37 -5.05
N GLN A 293 13.53 -8.29 -6.32
CA GLN A 293 12.42 -9.04 -6.89
C GLN A 293 12.79 -9.57 -8.27
N ARG A 294 12.53 -10.83 -8.51
CA ARG A 294 12.81 -11.49 -9.78
C ARG A 294 11.59 -12.25 -10.26
N GLN A 295 11.28 -12.09 -11.53
CA GLN A 295 10.23 -12.84 -12.21
C GLN A 295 10.79 -13.59 -13.41
N VAL A 296 10.83 -14.91 -13.30
CA VAL A 296 11.22 -15.78 -14.40
C VAL A 296 9.98 -16.35 -15.08
N THR A 297 9.92 -16.33 -16.42
CA THR A 297 8.83 -16.92 -17.17
C THR A 297 9.37 -17.80 -18.30
N ASN A 298 8.85 -18.99 -18.39
CA ASN A 298 9.15 -19.94 -19.47
C ASN A 298 7.86 -20.28 -20.23
N LEU A 299 7.80 -19.90 -21.51
CA LEU A 299 6.62 -20.12 -22.35
C LEU A 299 6.96 -21.04 -23.54
N ASN A 300 6.11 -22.02 -23.76
CA ASN A 300 6.12 -22.78 -25.00
C ASN A 300 5.01 -22.28 -25.92
N LYS A 301 5.38 -21.90 -27.13
CA LYS A 301 4.51 -21.26 -28.11
C LYS A 301 4.63 -21.95 -29.47
N ASN A 302 3.57 -21.86 -30.27
CA ASN A 302 3.59 -22.21 -31.67
C ASN A 302 3.19 -20.97 -32.48
N ILE A 303 4.06 -20.49 -33.36
CA ILE A 303 3.70 -19.46 -34.35
C ILE A 303 2.92 -20.16 -35.46
N LEU A 304 1.61 -19.92 -35.46
CA LEU A 304 0.68 -20.51 -36.43
C LEU A 304 0.76 -19.83 -37.80
N GLY A 305 1.15 -18.56 -37.82
CA GLY A 305 1.29 -17.77 -39.04
C GLY A 305 1.41 -16.28 -38.74
N ASN A 306 1.54 -15.50 -39.84
CA ASN A 306 1.70 -14.04 -39.77
C ASN A 306 0.60 -13.34 -40.56
N PHE A 307 0.21 -12.15 -40.10
CA PHE A 307 -0.64 -11.25 -40.85
C PHE A 307 0.23 -10.35 -41.75
N VAL A 308 0.08 -10.47 -43.06
CA VAL A 308 0.77 -9.64 -44.07
C VAL A 308 -0.21 -8.63 -44.67
N ASN A 309 0.25 -7.42 -44.97
CA ASN A 309 -0.57 -6.40 -45.58
C ASN A 309 -0.83 -6.77 -47.06
N GLY A 310 -2.09 -7.11 -47.36
CA GLY A 310 -2.56 -7.35 -48.71
C GLY A 310 -3.36 -6.15 -49.28
N PRO A 311 -3.75 -6.17 -50.56
CA PRO A 311 -4.50 -5.08 -51.18
C PRO A 311 -5.88 -4.81 -50.55
N ARG A 312 -6.41 -5.72 -49.78
CA ARG A 312 -7.71 -5.64 -49.10
C ARG A 312 -7.60 -5.59 -47.58
N GLY A 313 -6.41 -5.29 -47.04
CA GLY A 313 -6.12 -5.31 -45.61
C GLY A 313 -5.25 -6.49 -45.16
N PRO A 314 -5.00 -6.66 -43.88
CA PRO A 314 -4.19 -7.76 -43.35
C PRO A 314 -4.73 -9.12 -43.76
N GLN A 315 -3.87 -9.98 -44.31
CA GLN A 315 -4.17 -11.34 -44.72
C GLN A 315 -3.33 -12.30 -43.89
N PHE A 316 -3.98 -13.34 -43.33
CA PHE A 316 -3.28 -14.37 -42.59
C PHE A 316 -2.57 -15.35 -43.51
N VAL A 317 -1.27 -15.54 -43.29
CA VAL A 317 -0.43 -16.52 -43.99
C VAL A 317 0.02 -17.56 -42.97
N PRO A 318 -0.48 -18.80 -43.05
CA PRO A 318 -0.13 -19.83 -42.07
C PRO A 318 1.31 -20.34 -42.23
N ASN A 319 1.94 -20.70 -41.12
CA ASN A 319 3.15 -21.50 -41.08
C ASN A 319 2.77 -22.98 -41.15
N ILE A 320 3.29 -23.72 -42.08
CA ILE A 320 3.00 -25.16 -42.25
C ILE A 320 4.34 -25.95 -42.33
N PRO A 321 4.70 -26.69 -41.29
CA PRO A 321 4.04 -26.78 -39.95
C PRO A 321 4.19 -25.49 -39.14
N PRO A 322 3.38 -25.32 -38.07
CA PRO A 322 3.60 -24.23 -37.08
C PRO A 322 5.03 -24.26 -36.54
N THR A 323 5.58 -23.10 -36.24
CA THR A 323 6.94 -22.98 -35.71
C THR A 323 6.94 -23.03 -34.19
N PRO A 324 7.47 -24.07 -33.56
CA PRO A 324 7.54 -24.15 -32.10
C PRO A 324 8.68 -23.27 -31.58
N ILE A 325 8.35 -22.45 -30.59
CA ILE A 325 9.25 -21.50 -29.91
C ILE A 325 9.21 -21.77 -28.42
N ASN A 326 10.37 -21.78 -27.80
CA ASN A 326 10.48 -21.58 -26.35
C ASN A 326 10.91 -20.13 -26.10
N GLU A 327 10.14 -19.40 -25.31
CA GLU A 327 10.46 -18.05 -24.85
C GLU A 327 10.80 -18.06 -23.37
N PHE A 328 11.97 -17.53 -23.06
CA PHE A 328 12.46 -17.34 -21.70
C PHE A 328 12.53 -15.85 -21.38
N LYS A 329 11.98 -15.46 -20.23
CA LYS A 329 12.04 -14.09 -19.65
C LYS A 329 12.61 -14.19 -18.25
N ASP A 330 13.46 -13.24 -17.89
CA ASP A 330 14.02 -13.07 -16.56
C ASP A 330 14.09 -11.57 -16.28
N TYR A 331 13.19 -11.06 -15.45
CA TYR A 331 13.04 -9.65 -15.14
C TYR A 331 13.35 -9.43 -13.68
N ILE A 332 14.27 -8.54 -13.41
CA ILE A 332 14.81 -8.24 -12.09
C ILE A 332 14.45 -6.80 -11.74
N PHE A 333 14.12 -6.54 -10.48
CA PHE A 333 13.94 -5.21 -9.94
C PHE A 333 14.66 -5.15 -8.60
N ASP A 334 15.73 -4.36 -8.55
CA ASP A 334 16.56 -4.19 -7.36
C ASP A 334 16.45 -2.74 -6.90
N GLN A 335 16.31 -2.57 -5.60
CA GLN A 335 16.21 -1.26 -4.96
C GLN A 335 16.96 -1.24 -3.65
N SER A 336 17.75 -0.18 -3.40
CA SER A 336 18.30 0.10 -2.09
C SER A 336 17.88 1.46 -1.58
N ILE A 337 17.64 1.57 -0.28
CA ILE A 337 17.29 2.81 0.41
C ILE A 337 18.23 2.98 1.58
N GLU A 338 18.96 4.08 1.63
CA GLU A 338 19.77 4.47 2.77
C GLU A 338 19.31 5.83 3.28
N GLY A 339 19.22 6.00 4.61
CA GLY A 339 18.78 7.28 5.11
C GLY A 339 19.05 7.51 6.57
N PHE A 340 18.84 8.76 6.95
CA PHE A 340 18.80 9.15 8.35
C PHE A 340 17.65 10.13 8.63
N ALA A 341 17.16 10.11 9.87
CA ALA A 341 16.19 11.06 10.38
C ALA A 341 16.64 11.58 11.74
N LEU A 342 16.69 12.91 11.88
CA LEU A 342 16.99 13.60 13.13
C LEU A 342 15.74 14.40 13.53
N GLN A 343 15.22 14.13 14.72
CA GLN A 343 14.02 14.80 15.23
C GLN A 343 14.25 15.31 16.64
N PHE A 344 13.69 16.46 16.93
CA PHE A 344 13.66 17.06 18.25
C PHE A 344 12.23 17.41 18.66
N PHE A 345 11.95 17.25 19.92
CA PHE A 345 10.71 17.68 20.57
C PHE A 345 11.00 18.69 21.66
N LYS A 346 10.23 19.79 21.69
CA LYS A 346 10.31 20.82 22.71
C LYS A 346 8.92 21.21 23.21
N SER A 347 8.69 21.11 24.50
CA SER A 347 7.51 21.67 25.16
C SER A 347 7.87 22.98 25.86
N LEU A 348 7.08 24.01 25.56
CA LEU A 348 7.23 25.33 26.15
C LEU A 348 5.91 25.72 26.85
N LYS A 349 6.02 26.37 28.01
CA LYS A 349 4.88 26.96 28.72
C LYS A 349 5.18 28.41 29.04
N SER A 350 4.32 29.31 28.54
CA SER A 350 4.43 30.75 28.85
C SER A 350 3.86 31.09 30.22
N GLU A 351 4.20 32.24 30.74
CA GLU A 351 3.60 32.77 31.98
C GLU A 351 2.09 32.99 31.85
N SER A 352 1.61 33.28 30.64
CA SER A 352 0.17 33.43 30.32
C SER A 352 -0.59 32.10 30.26
N GLY A 353 0.09 30.95 30.43
CA GLY A 353 -0.51 29.61 30.39
C GLY A 353 -0.54 28.96 29.03
N ILE A 354 -0.14 29.63 27.95
CA ILE A 354 -0.04 29.06 26.61
C ILE A 354 1.04 27.98 26.61
N ARG A 355 0.68 26.77 26.13
CA ARG A 355 1.63 25.67 25.91
C ARG A 355 1.92 25.55 24.42
N GLN A 356 3.15 25.18 24.08
CA GLN A 356 3.56 24.87 22.73
C GLN A 356 4.33 23.55 22.73
N ASN A 357 3.95 22.65 21.85
CA ASN A 357 4.64 21.38 21.60
C ASN A 357 5.19 21.45 20.18
N ILE A 358 6.50 21.59 20.08
CA ILE A 358 7.20 21.81 18.83
C ILE A 358 7.98 20.54 18.48
N VAL A 359 7.74 19.98 17.30
CA VAL A 359 8.59 18.96 16.68
C VAL A 359 9.28 19.59 15.49
N TYR A 360 10.57 19.39 15.36
CA TYR A 360 11.34 19.86 14.22
C TYR A 360 12.51 18.92 13.94
N GLY A 361 12.97 18.89 12.70
CA GLY A 361 14.03 17.98 12.34
C GLY A 361 14.48 18.10 10.91
N ALA A 362 15.35 17.15 10.54
CA ALA A 362 15.90 16.98 9.21
C ALA A 362 15.93 15.50 8.86
N GLU A 363 15.66 15.19 7.60
CA GLU A 363 15.68 13.84 7.05
C GLU A 363 16.44 13.87 5.72
N GLN A 364 17.16 12.79 5.43
CA GLN A 364 17.74 12.55 4.12
C GLN A 364 17.65 11.06 3.80
N GLU A 365 17.29 10.75 2.57
CA GLU A 365 17.31 9.40 2.02
C GLU A 365 17.87 9.40 0.60
N SER A 366 18.57 8.34 0.24
CA SER A 366 18.99 8.01 -1.12
C SER A 366 18.33 6.69 -1.52
N ILE A 367 17.76 6.66 -2.71
CA ILE A 367 17.05 5.50 -3.27
C ILE A 367 17.68 5.17 -4.61
N ASP A 368 18.33 4.02 -4.70
CA ASP A 368 18.86 3.49 -5.95
C ASP A 368 17.90 2.45 -6.53
N VAL A 369 17.63 2.53 -7.85
CA VAL A 369 16.74 1.60 -8.56
C VAL A 369 17.38 1.13 -9.86
N THR A 370 17.34 -0.19 -10.08
CA THR A 370 17.71 -0.80 -11.36
C THR A 370 16.69 -1.87 -11.78
N ARG A 371 16.50 -2.05 -13.11
CA ARG A 371 15.56 -3.04 -13.64
C ARG A 371 16.05 -3.68 -14.94
N PRO A 372 17.03 -4.58 -14.90
CA PRO A 372 17.45 -5.33 -16.07
C PRO A 372 16.39 -6.36 -16.51
N ARG A 373 16.23 -6.49 -17.81
CA ARG A 373 15.31 -7.46 -18.44
C ARG A 373 16.08 -8.33 -19.41
N TYR A 374 16.01 -9.63 -19.21
CA TYR A 374 16.57 -10.64 -20.10
C TYR A 374 15.41 -11.37 -20.80
N ARG A 375 15.49 -11.53 -22.13
CA ARG A 375 14.48 -12.24 -22.90
C ARG A 375 15.10 -12.88 -24.12
N THR A 376 14.77 -14.14 -24.37
CA THR A 376 15.20 -14.87 -25.54
C THR A 376 14.08 -15.74 -26.09
N GLU A 377 14.06 -15.92 -27.41
CA GLU A 377 13.22 -16.89 -28.09
C GLU A 377 14.11 -17.95 -28.78
N THR A 378 13.90 -19.22 -28.47
CA THR A 378 14.60 -20.35 -29.08
C THR A 378 13.65 -21.07 -30.03
N ASN A 379 13.98 -21.13 -31.31
CA ASN A 379 13.28 -21.96 -32.27
C ASN A 379 13.62 -23.43 -32.01
N LEU A 380 12.63 -24.21 -31.59
CA LEU A 380 12.87 -25.59 -31.17
C LEU A 380 13.21 -26.57 -32.32
N LEU A 381 12.98 -26.18 -33.58
CA LEU A 381 13.37 -26.97 -34.76
C LEU A 381 14.82 -26.72 -35.16
N THR A 382 15.24 -25.47 -35.15
CA THR A 382 16.57 -25.05 -35.64
C THR A 382 17.57 -24.81 -34.52
N GLN A 383 17.13 -24.71 -33.28
CA GLN A 383 17.91 -24.33 -32.08
C GLN A 383 18.48 -22.89 -32.19
N ALA A 384 17.98 -22.09 -33.12
CA ALA A 384 18.37 -20.70 -33.25
C ALA A 384 17.78 -19.87 -32.09
N ILE A 385 18.64 -19.06 -31.46
CA ILE A 385 18.27 -18.16 -30.38
C ILE A 385 18.14 -16.75 -30.94
N ASN A 386 17.05 -16.07 -30.62
CA ASN A 386 16.76 -14.70 -30.98
C ASN A 386 16.59 -13.86 -29.72
N SER A 387 17.33 -12.75 -29.61
CA SER A 387 17.20 -11.75 -28.55
C SER A 387 16.68 -10.40 -29.05
N ASN A 388 16.32 -10.29 -30.35
CA ASN A 388 15.62 -9.13 -30.90
C ASN A 388 14.15 -9.52 -31.10
N ILE A 389 13.32 -9.23 -30.10
CA ILE A 389 11.94 -9.71 -30.02
C ILE A 389 10.99 -8.52 -30.14
N GLY A 390 10.10 -8.54 -31.14
CA GLY A 390 9.20 -7.42 -31.40
C GLY A 390 9.90 -6.12 -31.79
N GLY A 391 11.18 -6.16 -32.14
CA GLY A 391 12.02 -5.00 -32.47
C GLY A 391 12.80 -4.45 -31.26
N GLU A 392 12.64 -5.02 -30.08
CA GLU A 392 13.45 -4.71 -28.90
C GLU A 392 14.64 -5.67 -28.80
N LEU A 393 15.81 -5.11 -28.57
CA LEU A 393 17.03 -5.88 -28.30
C LEU A 393 17.17 -6.16 -26.79
N TYR A 394 17.34 -7.43 -26.43
CA TYR A 394 17.58 -7.89 -25.07
C TYR A 394 19.03 -8.39 -24.92
N PRO A 395 19.63 -8.30 -23.70
CA PRO A 395 19.06 -7.71 -22.49
C PRO A 395 18.90 -6.19 -22.59
N ASN A 396 17.95 -5.64 -21.81
CA ASN A 396 17.68 -4.20 -21.81
C ASN A 396 17.13 -3.69 -20.46
N LYS A 397 16.95 -2.36 -20.37
CA LYS A 397 16.29 -1.64 -19.28
C LYS A 397 15.35 -0.60 -19.88
N THR A 398 14.10 -0.51 -19.42
CA THR A 398 13.14 0.48 -19.94
C THR A 398 13.36 1.91 -19.44
N PHE A 399 14.13 2.06 -18.37
CA PHE A 399 14.64 3.32 -17.85
C PHE A 399 16.11 3.11 -17.40
N PRO A 400 16.93 4.17 -17.33
CA PRO A 400 18.31 4.06 -16.84
C PRO A 400 18.36 3.71 -15.37
N ASP A 401 19.49 3.28 -14.86
CA ASP A 401 19.71 3.20 -13.42
C ASP A 401 19.56 4.59 -12.83
N THR A 402 18.92 4.70 -11.67
CA THR A 402 18.58 5.97 -11.04
C THR A 402 18.98 5.99 -9.58
N GLU A 403 19.46 7.13 -9.13
CA GLU A 403 19.61 7.49 -7.72
C GLU A 403 18.69 8.69 -7.45
N THR A 404 17.79 8.53 -6.48
CA THR A 404 16.92 9.61 -6.01
C THR A 404 17.37 10.05 -4.63
N VAL A 405 17.83 11.30 -4.50
CA VAL A 405 18.20 11.87 -3.20
C VAL A 405 17.10 12.83 -2.75
N ARG A 406 16.57 12.59 -1.54
CA ARG A 406 15.57 13.45 -0.90
C ARG A 406 16.14 14.02 0.39
N THR A 407 16.10 15.35 0.53
CA THR A 407 16.54 16.05 1.75
C THR A 407 15.40 16.92 2.23
N ALA A 408 15.09 16.86 3.53
CA ALA A 408 13.99 17.62 4.08
C ALA A 408 14.30 18.27 5.43
N PHE A 409 13.67 19.42 5.65
CA PHE A 409 13.61 20.09 6.95
C PHE A 409 12.14 20.35 7.30
N PHE A 410 11.75 20.06 8.53
CA PHE A 410 10.37 20.22 8.95
C PHE A 410 10.25 20.83 10.34
N ILE A 411 9.12 21.50 10.56
CA ILE A 411 8.67 21.98 11.86
C ILE A 411 7.16 21.83 11.95
N ASN A 412 6.69 21.31 13.09
CA ASN A 412 5.28 21.22 13.42
C ASN A 412 5.10 21.71 14.85
N ASN A 413 4.23 22.70 15.06
CA ASN A 413 4.00 23.33 16.36
C ASN A 413 2.52 23.26 16.73
N ARG A 414 2.19 22.57 17.80
CA ARG A 414 0.89 22.63 18.45
C ARG A 414 0.92 23.70 19.53
N ILE A 415 0.00 24.66 19.44
CA ILE A 415 -0.15 25.79 20.35
C ILE A 415 -1.48 25.66 21.07
N ASP A 416 -1.45 25.30 22.36
CA ASP A 416 -2.61 25.27 23.21
C ASP A 416 -2.83 26.68 23.78
N ILE A 417 -3.70 27.45 23.10
CA ILE A 417 -4.04 28.84 23.47
C ILE A 417 -4.81 28.90 24.79
N SER A 418 -5.61 27.87 25.06
CA SER A 418 -6.33 27.64 26.28
C SER A 418 -6.57 26.13 26.46
N ASP A 419 -7.08 25.72 27.61
CA ASP A 419 -7.46 24.31 27.86
C ASP A 419 -8.53 23.79 26.89
N LYS A 420 -9.18 24.67 26.11
CA LYS A 420 -10.26 24.34 25.18
C LYS A 420 -9.91 24.58 23.70
N THR A 421 -8.75 25.16 23.41
CA THR A 421 -8.45 25.62 22.04
C THR A 421 -6.99 25.40 21.72
N SER A 422 -6.73 24.62 20.69
CA SER A 422 -5.40 24.40 20.16
C SER A 422 -5.35 24.73 18.66
N ILE A 423 -4.20 25.20 18.23
CA ILE A 423 -3.85 25.45 16.82
C ILE A 423 -2.61 24.61 16.50
N VAL A 424 -2.56 24.04 15.30
CA VAL A 424 -1.36 23.40 14.76
C VAL A 424 -0.92 24.18 13.53
N VAL A 425 0.38 24.48 13.46
CA VAL A 425 1.03 25.04 12.27
C VAL A 425 2.23 24.20 11.95
N GLY A 426 2.27 23.68 10.74
CA GLY A 426 3.36 22.85 10.23
C GLY A 426 3.87 23.38 8.91
N ALA A 427 5.17 23.20 8.68
CA ALA A 427 5.82 23.43 7.40
C ALA A 427 6.93 22.40 7.20
N ARG A 428 7.06 21.93 5.98
CA ARG A 428 8.15 21.07 5.55
C ARG A 428 8.68 21.56 4.21
N HIS A 429 9.99 21.60 4.08
CA HIS A 429 10.68 21.89 2.83
C HIS A 429 11.45 20.67 2.39
N ASP A 430 11.12 20.15 1.22
CA ASP A 430 11.76 19.00 0.60
C ASP A 430 12.54 19.46 -0.62
N SER A 431 13.76 18.94 -0.80
CA SER A 431 14.57 18.98 -2.00
C SER A 431 14.65 17.57 -2.57
N TYR A 432 14.51 17.44 -3.85
CA TYR A 432 14.46 16.19 -4.60
C TYR A 432 15.43 16.26 -5.78
N GLU A 433 16.38 15.34 -5.83
CA GLU A 433 17.35 15.23 -6.92
C GLU A 433 17.23 13.83 -7.53
N LEU A 434 17.02 13.73 -8.84
CA LEU A 434 17.00 12.49 -9.60
C LEU A 434 18.22 12.46 -10.53
N ASN A 435 19.18 11.61 -10.21
CA ASN A 435 20.38 11.34 -10.98
C ASN A 435 20.21 10.07 -11.81
N ILE A 436 20.77 10.03 -13.03
CA ILE A 436 20.66 8.89 -13.93
C ILE A 436 22.04 8.36 -14.33
N SER A 437 22.12 7.03 -14.49
CA SER A 437 23.29 6.32 -15.01
C SER A 437 22.90 5.51 -16.26
N VAL A 438 23.46 5.89 -17.40
CA VAL A 438 23.12 5.30 -18.71
C VAL A 438 24.12 4.23 -19.08
N ASP A 439 23.70 2.98 -19.09
CA ASP A 439 24.48 1.83 -19.54
C ASP A 439 24.10 1.36 -20.96
N GLN A 440 24.71 0.24 -21.40
CA GLN A 440 24.43 -0.34 -22.69
C GLN A 440 23.03 -0.99 -22.73
N LEU A 441 22.53 -1.50 -21.61
CA LEU A 441 21.21 -2.14 -21.55
C LEU A 441 20.10 -1.13 -21.82
N PHE A 442 20.20 0.06 -21.25
CA PHE A 442 19.25 1.14 -21.57
C PHE A 442 19.39 1.62 -23.02
N LYS A 443 20.61 1.74 -23.55
CA LYS A 443 20.81 2.13 -24.95
C LYS A 443 20.15 1.19 -25.96
N ASN A 444 19.96 -0.07 -25.61
CA ASN A 444 19.28 -1.07 -26.44
C ASN A 444 17.79 -0.75 -26.66
N VAL A 445 17.11 -0.04 -25.75
CA VAL A 445 15.70 0.38 -25.89
C VAL A 445 15.51 1.84 -26.27
N ASN A 446 16.58 2.64 -26.23
CA ASN A 446 16.58 4.04 -26.68
C ASN A 446 17.31 4.21 -28.03
N PRO A 447 16.90 3.50 -29.11
CA PRO A 447 17.59 3.50 -30.39
C PRO A 447 17.54 4.86 -31.12
N PHE A 448 16.59 5.72 -30.72
CA PHE A 448 16.44 7.07 -31.30
C PHE A 448 17.22 8.14 -30.55
N GLY A 449 17.86 7.80 -29.41
CA GLY A 449 18.66 8.72 -28.62
C GLY A 449 17.85 9.86 -28.01
N TYR A 450 16.65 9.59 -27.52
CA TYR A 450 15.85 10.58 -26.79
C TYR A 450 16.62 11.12 -25.59
N SER A 451 16.49 12.43 -25.36
CA SER A 451 17.12 13.08 -24.21
C SER A 451 16.51 12.59 -22.90
N LEU A 452 17.34 12.26 -21.97
CA LEU A 452 16.95 11.86 -20.63
C LEU A 452 16.92 13.07 -19.70
N VAL A 453 16.30 12.90 -18.54
CA VAL A 453 16.03 13.96 -17.59
C VAL A 453 16.69 13.64 -16.26
N GLU A 454 17.57 14.53 -15.82
CA GLU A 454 17.92 14.67 -14.41
C GLU A 454 17.03 15.76 -13.83
N GLN A 455 16.53 15.58 -12.62
CA GLN A 455 15.62 16.53 -11.98
C GLN A 455 16.25 17.07 -10.69
N ASP A 456 16.01 18.35 -10.45
CA ASP A 456 16.41 19.04 -9.23
C ASP A 456 15.25 20.00 -8.88
N ASP A 457 14.36 19.53 -8.00
CA ASP A 457 13.16 20.24 -7.60
C ASP A 457 13.10 20.44 -6.10
N SER A 458 12.31 21.42 -5.67
CA SER A 458 12.03 21.62 -4.26
C SER A 458 10.60 22.09 -4.03
N LYS A 459 10.00 21.65 -2.92
CA LYS A 459 8.64 22.02 -2.54
C LYS A 459 8.56 22.32 -1.06
N THR A 460 7.79 23.34 -0.71
CA THR A 460 7.39 23.61 0.68
C THR A 460 5.93 23.24 0.82
N SER A 461 5.61 22.34 1.76
CA SER A 461 4.25 21.94 2.09
C SER A 461 3.85 22.50 3.45
N LEU A 462 2.64 23.04 3.52
CA LEU A 462 2.09 23.67 4.71
C LEU A 462 0.97 22.82 5.33
N LYS A 463 0.82 22.94 6.65
CA LYS A 463 -0.30 22.39 7.41
C LYS A 463 -0.79 23.43 8.40
N PHE A 464 -2.11 23.61 8.45
CA PHE A 464 -2.77 24.39 9.47
C PHE A 464 -3.90 23.57 10.09
N GLY A 465 -4.02 23.60 11.40
CA GLY A 465 -5.06 22.90 12.12
C GLY A 465 -5.61 23.73 13.26
N PHE A 466 -6.88 23.53 13.56
CA PHE A 466 -7.58 24.17 14.67
C PHE A 466 -8.49 23.15 15.33
N ILE A 467 -8.48 23.04 16.65
CA ILE A 467 -9.43 22.25 17.41
C ILE A 467 -9.96 23.06 18.61
N ARG A 468 -11.24 22.93 18.84
CA ARG A 468 -11.92 23.58 19.97
C ARG A 468 -12.86 22.63 20.68
N ASP A 469 -12.67 22.50 21.98
CA ASP A 469 -13.65 21.90 22.88
C ASP A 469 -14.85 22.86 23.05
N LEU A 470 -16.01 22.38 22.64
CA LEU A 470 -17.29 23.09 22.73
C LEU A 470 -18.01 22.84 24.06
N GLY A 471 -17.44 21.97 24.93
CA GLY A 471 -18.04 21.48 26.16
C GLY A 471 -18.93 20.26 25.95
N ASN A 472 -19.30 19.58 27.03
CA ASN A 472 -20.06 18.35 27.01
C ASN A 472 -19.41 17.24 26.14
N ASP A 473 -18.08 17.13 26.24
CA ASP A 473 -17.26 16.16 25.48
C ASP A 473 -17.46 16.23 23.96
N LEU A 474 -17.80 17.41 23.43
CA LEU A 474 -17.94 17.72 22.02
C LEU A 474 -16.79 18.63 21.59
N SER A 475 -16.08 18.27 20.52
CA SER A 475 -15.06 19.11 19.90
C SER A 475 -15.33 19.31 18.41
N PHE A 476 -14.92 20.46 17.92
CA PHE A 476 -14.87 20.81 16.50
C PHE A 476 -13.42 20.95 16.08
N PHE A 477 -13.09 20.42 14.90
CA PHE A 477 -11.78 20.66 14.30
C PHE A 477 -11.90 21.12 12.84
N TYR A 478 -10.86 21.81 12.40
CA TYR A 478 -10.62 22.17 11.00
C TYR A 478 -9.16 21.89 10.69
N GLN A 479 -8.90 21.32 9.51
CA GLN A 479 -7.57 21.10 8.96
C GLN A 479 -7.47 21.63 7.53
N TYR A 480 -6.37 22.29 7.24
CA TYR A 480 -5.82 22.50 5.91
C TYR A 480 -4.48 21.80 5.82
N ALA A 481 -4.24 21.07 4.75
CA ALA A 481 -2.97 20.39 4.52
C ALA A 481 -2.65 20.34 3.03
N GLU A 482 -1.37 20.43 2.71
CA GLU A 482 -0.84 20.31 1.37
C GLU A 482 -0.12 18.96 1.20
N GLY A 483 -0.20 18.43 -0.03
CA GLY A 483 0.52 17.26 -0.48
C GLY A 483 1.20 17.54 -1.82
N PHE A 484 2.28 16.80 -2.08
CA PHE A 484 2.92 16.78 -3.38
C PHE A 484 3.54 15.41 -3.66
N ARG A 485 3.81 15.16 -4.94
CA ARG A 485 4.57 14.00 -5.39
C ARG A 485 5.47 14.43 -6.54
N SER A 486 6.78 14.29 -6.34
CA SER A 486 7.74 14.51 -7.41
C SER A 486 7.62 13.43 -8.49
N PRO A 487 7.87 13.75 -9.77
CA PRO A 487 7.95 12.74 -10.81
C PRO A 487 8.98 11.67 -10.42
N ASP A 488 8.62 10.40 -10.57
CA ASP A 488 9.53 9.32 -10.24
C ASP A 488 10.47 8.96 -11.41
N PHE A 489 11.39 8.05 -11.15
CA PHE A 489 12.43 7.61 -12.08
C PHE A 489 11.87 7.15 -13.43
N PHE A 490 10.72 6.47 -13.46
CA PHE A 490 10.19 5.95 -14.70
C PHE A 490 9.26 6.94 -15.41
N ASN A 491 8.48 7.76 -14.70
CA ASN A 491 7.65 8.79 -15.31
C ASN A 491 8.52 9.76 -16.11
N SER A 492 9.68 10.12 -15.57
CA SER A 492 10.61 11.06 -16.19
C SER A 492 11.38 10.45 -17.36
N ASN A 493 11.80 9.16 -17.25
CA ASN A 493 12.83 8.59 -18.12
C ASN A 493 12.43 7.30 -18.85
N LEU A 494 11.14 6.89 -18.80
CA LEU A 494 10.69 5.70 -19.52
C LEU A 494 10.94 5.87 -21.03
N SER A 495 11.70 4.94 -21.62
CA SER A 495 11.90 4.83 -23.04
C SER A 495 11.53 3.42 -23.50
N PHE A 496 10.54 3.34 -24.38
CA PHE A 496 10.03 2.07 -24.85
C PHE A 496 9.44 2.22 -26.25
N THR A 497 9.82 1.35 -27.19
CA THR A 497 9.27 1.36 -28.55
C THR A 497 8.69 0.02 -28.90
N ASN A 498 7.40 -0.01 -29.23
CA ASN A 498 6.71 -1.19 -29.75
C ASN A 498 6.53 -1.05 -31.26
N PHE A 499 7.41 -1.68 -32.02
CA PHE A 499 7.37 -1.63 -33.48
C PHE A 499 6.17 -2.41 -34.05
N ALA A 500 5.71 -3.45 -33.38
CA ALA A 500 4.57 -4.25 -33.81
C ALA A 500 3.27 -3.46 -33.79
N PHE A 501 3.04 -2.67 -32.74
CA PHE A 501 1.86 -1.80 -32.59
C PHE A 501 2.13 -0.36 -32.98
N ARG A 502 3.35 -0.05 -33.45
CA ARG A 502 3.76 1.25 -34.01
C ARG A 502 3.57 2.42 -33.02
N TYR A 503 3.99 2.26 -31.78
CA TYR A 503 4.05 3.35 -30.83
C TYR A 503 5.40 3.41 -30.09
N THR A 504 5.69 4.55 -29.51
CA THR A 504 6.87 4.77 -28.67
C THR A 504 6.49 5.63 -27.47
N ILE A 505 7.06 5.34 -26.32
CA ILE A 505 7.00 6.19 -25.13
C ILE A 505 8.36 6.86 -25.01
N VAL A 506 8.38 8.16 -24.76
CA VAL A 506 9.61 8.95 -24.70
C VAL A 506 9.68 9.74 -23.40
N PRO A 507 10.88 10.02 -22.87
CA PRO A 507 11.08 10.88 -21.71
C PRO A 507 10.50 12.29 -21.91
N ASN A 508 10.00 12.89 -20.82
CA ASN A 508 9.51 14.27 -20.82
C ASN A 508 10.34 15.13 -19.84
N PRO A 509 11.18 16.07 -20.35
CA PRO A 509 11.99 16.95 -19.50
C PRO A 509 11.21 18.08 -18.81
N GLU A 510 9.96 18.28 -19.16
CA GLU A 510 9.11 19.37 -18.62
C GLU A 510 8.12 18.85 -17.56
N LEU A 511 8.30 17.60 -17.11
CA LEU A 511 7.40 16.99 -16.13
C LEU A 511 7.62 17.60 -14.74
N GLY A 512 6.57 18.22 -14.20
CA GLY A 512 6.55 18.80 -12.85
C GLY A 512 5.90 17.88 -11.80
N PRO A 513 5.91 18.27 -10.52
CA PRO A 513 5.28 17.51 -9.44
C PRO A 513 3.74 17.53 -9.54
N GLU A 514 3.11 16.48 -9.01
CA GLU A 514 1.69 16.48 -8.67
C GLU A 514 1.50 17.22 -7.34
N GLU A 515 0.37 17.92 -7.16
CA GLU A 515 0.06 18.67 -5.96
C GLU A 515 -1.34 18.34 -5.44
N SER A 516 -1.53 18.48 -4.12
CA SER A 516 -2.86 18.43 -3.52
C SER A 516 -3.03 19.46 -2.42
N GLU A 517 -4.26 19.97 -2.28
CA GLU A 517 -4.71 20.83 -1.20
C GLU A 517 -5.96 20.20 -0.59
N GLY A 518 -5.97 20.00 0.73
CA GLY A 518 -7.09 19.37 1.44
C GLY A 518 -7.65 20.28 2.52
N HIS A 519 -8.99 20.36 2.56
CA HIS A 519 -9.76 20.98 3.61
C HIS A 519 -10.63 19.94 4.31
N GLU A 520 -10.59 19.91 5.61
CA GLU A 520 -11.40 19.00 6.41
C GLU A 520 -12.00 19.70 7.61
N PHE A 521 -13.31 19.51 7.80
CA PHE A 521 -14.08 19.96 8.95
C PHE A 521 -14.61 18.75 9.69
N GLY A 522 -14.45 18.69 11.00
CA GLY A 522 -14.95 17.55 11.75
C GLY A 522 -15.53 17.91 13.10
N LEU A 523 -16.40 17.02 13.55
CA LEU A 523 -16.95 16.99 14.90
C LEU A 523 -16.58 15.68 15.56
N ARG A 524 -16.17 15.72 16.80
CA ARG A 524 -15.98 14.55 17.65
C ARG A 524 -16.75 14.70 18.94
N GLY A 525 -17.38 13.62 19.34
CA GLY A 525 -18.07 13.54 20.61
C GLY A 525 -17.68 12.31 21.36
N SER A 526 -17.58 12.40 22.67
CA SER A 526 -17.49 11.24 23.56
C SER A 526 -18.61 11.26 24.58
N THR A 527 -18.93 10.09 25.07
CA THR A 527 -19.90 9.86 26.13
C THR A 527 -19.32 8.85 27.10
N ASN A 528 -19.93 8.64 28.26
CA ASN A 528 -19.50 7.59 29.17
C ASN A 528 -19.48 6.19 28.54
N ASN A 529 -20.22 5.98 27.45
CA ASN A 529 -20.40 4.67 26.83
C ASN A 529 -19.75 4.55 25.45
N GLY A 530 -19.11 5.61 24.90
CA GLY A 530 -18.51 5.51 23.59
C GLY A 530 -18.14 6.85 22.97
N ASN A 531 -17.64 6.78 21.77
CA ASN A 531 -17.19 7.94 20.99
C ASN A 531 -17.74 7.90 19.56
N TRP A 532 -17.73 9.06 18.91
CA TRP A 532 -18.08 9.19 17.51
C TRP A 532 -17.30 10.33 16.86
N SER A 533 -17.11 10.25 15.57
CA SER A 533 -16.52 11.29 14.74
C SER A 533 -17.29 11.43 13.43
N LEU A 534 -17.41 12.67 12.99
CA LEU A 534 -17.95 13.07 11.69
C LEU A 534 -16.91 13.95 11.01
N ALA A 535 -16.54 13.65 9.78
CA ALA A 535 -15.66 14.47 8.96
C ALA A 535 -16.31 14.78 7.61
N ILE A 536 -16.17 16.02 7.15
CA ILE A 536 -16.52 16.47 5.80
C ILE A 536 -15.22 16.99 5.20
N TYR A 537 -14.86 16.50 4.04
CA TYR A 537 -13.60 16.85 3.40
C TYR A 537 -13.76 17.23 1.93
N GLU A 538 -12.82 18.02 1.46
CA GLU A 538 -12.63 18.38 0.06
C GLU A 538 -11.13 18.42 -0.23
N ASN A 539 -10.70 17.64 -1.23
CA ASN A 539 -9.32 17.57 -1.68
C ASN A 539 -9.25 17.95 -3.15
N ASP A 540 -8.47 18.98 -3.44
CA ASP A 540 -8.14 19.41 -4.80
C ASP A 540 -6.78 18.85 -5.19
N TYR A 541 -6.73 18.11 -6.30
CA TYR A 541 -5.51 17.55 -6.87
C TYR A 541 -5.22 18.22 -8.21
N LYS A 542 -3.97 18.56 -8.45
CA LYS A 542 -3.51 19.29 -9.65
C LYS A 542 -2.33 18.58 -10.28
N ASP A 543 -2.18 18.78 -11.58
CA ASP A 543 -0.99 18.37 -12.34
C ASP A 543 -0.71 16.86 -12.28
N PHE A 544 -1.78 16.04 -12.34
CA PHE A 544 -1.62 14.57 -12.38
C PHE A 544 -0.68 14.11 -13.49
N ILE A 545 0.28 13.28 -13.11
CA ILE A 545 1.19 12.64 -14.06
C ILE A 545 0.51 11.43 -14.68
N ASN A 546 0.21 11.52 -15.98
CA ASN A 546 -0.36 10.42 -16.74
C ASN A 546 0.22 10.38 -18.15
N SER A 547 0.14 9.21 -18.81
CA SER A 547 0.61 9.02 -20.18
C SER A 547 -0.39 9.59 -21.19
N ALA A 548 0.07 10.48 -22.06
CA ALA A 548 -0.73 11.09 -23.10
C ALA A 548 -0.10 10.91 -24.48
N SER A 549 -0.95 10.83 -25.51
CA SER A 549 -0.49 10.82 -26.91
C SER A 549 -0.13 12.23 -27.36
N THR A 550 1.10 12.42 -27.80
CA THR A 550 1.65 13.71 -28.29
C THR A 550 1.82 13.77 -29.82
N GLY A 551 1.13 12.87 -30.54
CA GLY A 551 1.15 12.83 -32.01
C GLY A 551 2.02 11.72 -32.58
N PHE A 552 2.71 11.97 -33.67
CA PHE A 552 3.52 10.96 -34.36
C PHE A 552 4.98 11.40 -34.47
N THR A 553 5.89 10.45 -34.35
CA THR A 553 7.31 10.66 -34.68
C THR A 553 7.49 10.87 -36.20
N ASN A 554 8.65 11.36 -36.58
CA ASN A 554 9.02 11.47 -38.00
C ASN A 554 9.07 10.12 -38.74
N THR A 555 9.15 9.00 -37.97
CA THR A 555 9.13 7.63 -38.48
C THR A 555 7.72 7.04 -38.54
N GLY A 556 6.69 7.82 -38.13
CA GLY A 556 5.28 7.42 -38.14
C GLY A 556 4.88 6.48 -37.00
N LEU A 557 5.60 6.51 -35.90
CA LEU A 557 5.20 5.86 -34.65
C LEU A 557 4.32 6.81 -33.84
N LEU A 558 3.25 6.31 -33.24
CA LEU A 558 2.44 7.07 -32.29
C LEU A 558 3.29 7.34 -31.04
N ARG A 559 3.44 8.61 -30.66
CA ARG A 559 4.28 9.06 -29.55
C ARG A 559 3.43 9.26 -28.31
N PHE A 560 3.88 8.69 -27.21
CA PHE A 560 3.35 8.93 -25.87
C PHE A 560 4.43 9.55 -24.99
N GLU A 561 4.00 10.38 -24.06
CA GLU A 561 4.82 10.98 -23.01
C GLU A 561 4.01 11.00 -21.70
N TYR A 562 4.70 10.94 -20.57
CA TYR A 562 4.08 11.33 -19.31
C TYR A 562 3.98 12.85 -19.27
N GLN A 563 2.82 13.36 -18.90
CA GLN A 563 2.53 14.80 -18.83
C GLN A 563 1.77 15.09 -17.56
N ASN A 564 1.93 16.32 -17.04
CA ASN A 564 1.05 16.83 -16.01
C ASN A 564 -0.28 17.17 -16.71
N LEU A 565 -1.28 16.37 -16.42
CA LEU A 565 -2.63 16.52 -16.94
C LEU A 565 -3.52 17.03 -15.81
N GLU A 566 -4.57 17.62 -16.11
CA GLU A 566 -5.83 17.94 -15.44
C GLU A 566 -5.86 17.96 -13.89
N SER A 567 -6.84 18.67 -13.36
CA SER A 567 -7.16 18.70 -11.92
C SER A 567 -8.36 17.81 -11.60
N VAL A 568 -8.34 17.22 -10.42
CA VAL A 568 -9.40 16.40 -9.86
C VAL A 568 -9.82 16.97 -8.50
N ASN A 569 -11.11 17.13 -8.27
CA ASN A 569 -11.67 17.45 -6.96
C ASN A 569 -12.37 16.21 -6.39
N ILE A 570 -12.05 15.84 -5.15
CA ILE A 570 -12.71 14.76 -4.42
C ILE A 570 -13.25 15.32 -3.11
N LYS A 571 -14.54 15.13 -2.87
CA LYS A 571 -15.21 15.54 -1.64
C LYS A 571 -16.05 14.42 -1.06
N GLY A 572 -16.21 14.41 0.23
CA GLY A 572 -16.99 13.36 0.87
C GLY A 572 -17.27 13.63 2.35
N ILE A 573 -17.99 12.67 2.91
CA ILE A 573 -18.39 12.65 4.31
C ILE A 573 -18.05 11.27 4.89
N GLU A 574 -17.45 11.26 6.06
CA GLU A 574 -17.14 10.06 6.84
C GLU A 574 -17.76 10.18 8.23
N PHE A 575 -18.38 9.11 8.69
CA PHE A 575 -18.88 9.00 10.05
C PHE A 575 -18.41 7.69 10.67
N GLN A 576 -17.95 7.75 11.91
CA GLN A 576 -17.54 6.57 12.67
C GLN A 576 -18.04 6.69 14.11
N SER A 577 -18.41 5.58 14.71
CA SER A 577 -18.78 5.53 16.11
C SER A 577 -18.52 4.17 16.73
N SER A 578 -18.24 4.18 18.04
CA SER A 578 -18.07 2.99 18.87
C SER A 578 -18.78 3.22 20.19
N PHE A 579 -19.71 2.32 20.56
CA PHE A 579 -20.51 2.43 21.77
C PHE A 579 -20.54 1.10 22.53
N ASN A 580 -20.28 1.16 23.83
CA ASN A 580 -20.51 0.06 24.75
C ASN A 580 -22.03 -0.02 25.08
N VAL A 581 -22.72 -0.95 24.46
CA VAL A 581 -24.15 -1.21 24.67
C VAL A 581 -24.41 -1.81 26.04
N THR A 582 -23.49 -2.70 26.45
CA THR A 582 -23.42 -3.27 27.79
C THR A 582 -21.94 -3.42 28.20
N GLU A 583 -21.65 -3.85 29.42
CA GLU A 583 -20.27 -4.17 29.86
C GLU A 583 -19.58 -5.22 28.97
N ASN A 584 -20.34 -6.04 28.25
CA ASN A 584 -19.85 -7.15 27.46
C ASN A 584 -20.17 -7.04 25.95
N LEU A 585 -20.81 -5.97 25.52
CA LEU A 585 -21.22 -5.79 24.12
C LEU A 585 -20.93 -4.36 23.68
N SER A 586 -20.12 -4.23 22.63
CA SER A 586 -19.87 -2.97 21.94
C SER A 586 -20.46 -3.02 20.51
N ALA A 587 -20.94 -1.90 20.04
CA ALA A 587 -21.42 -1.70 18.69
C ALA A 587 -20.55 -0.67 17.98
N LEU A 588 -20.15 -0.97 16.74
CA LEU A 588 -19.43 -0.10 15.83
C LEU A 588 -20.34 0.28 14.67
N PHE A 589 -20.20 1.49 14.21
CA PHE A 589 -20.86 1.95 12.97
C PHE A 589 -19.90 2.86 12.21
N GLY A 590 -19.75 2.62 10.91
CA GLY A 590 -18.97 3.43 9.98
C GLY A 590 -19.78 3.68 8.71
N PHE A 591 -19.63 4.88 8.15
CA PHE A 591 -20.22 5.28 6.89
C PHE A 591 -19.24 6.17 6.11
N ASN A 592 -19.14 5.94 4.80
CA ASN A 592 -18.40 6.79 3.87
C ASN A 592 -19.22 7.01 2.60
N SER A 593 -19.25 8.26 2.16
CA SER A 593 -19.77 8.64 0.85
C SER A 593 -18.82 9.66 0.24
N SER A 594 -18.39 9.44 -0.99
CA SER A 594 -17.47 10.32 -1.69
C SER A 594 -17.83 10.46 -3.17
N THR A 595 -17.56 11.65 -3.71
CA THR A 595 -17.72 11.96 -5.13
C THR A 595 -16.44 12.60 -5.65
N GLY A 596 -16.09 12.30 -6.89
CA GLY A 596 -14.96 12.90 -7.60
C GLY A 596 -15.41 13.59 -8.86
N GLU A 597 -14.76 14.70 -9.21
CA GLU A 597 -15.05 15.47 -10.42
C GLU A 597 -13.75 15.88 -11.10
N GLN A 598 -13.72 15.75 -12.43
CA GLN A 598 -12.63 16.19 -13.29
C GLN A 598 -13.19 17.09 -14.38
N GLU A 599 -12.83 18.37 -14.39
CA GLU A 599 -13.32 19.38 -15.36
C GLU A 599 -14.86 19.42 -15.53
N GLY A 600 -15.62 19.22 -14.43
CA GLY A 600 -17.08 19.20 -14.45
C GLY A 600 -17.67 17.84 -14.89
N ILE A 601 -16.85 16.80 -15.03
CA ILE A 601 -17.28 15.44 -15.35
C ILE A 601 -17.07 14.59 -14.10
N GLU A 602 -18.12 13.90 -13.68
CA GLU A 602 -18.07 12.99 -12.53
C GLU A 602 -17.11 11.82 -12.80
N LEU A 603 -16.24 11.56 -11.85
CA LEU A 603 -15.31 10.43 -11.88
C LEU A 603 -16.04 9.14 -11.48
N THR A 604 -15.83 8.11 -12.27
CA THR A 604 -16.45 6.80 -12.07
C THR A 604 -15.54 5.79 -11.39
N ASN A 605 -14.30 6.15 -11.11
CA ASN A 605 -13.31 5.33 -10.43
C ASN A 605 -13.17 5.63 -8.92
N ILE A 606 -14.13 6.34 -8.35
CA ILE A 606 -14.27 6.56 -6.90
C ILE A 606 -14.99 5.36 -6.28
N ASP A 607 -14.58 4.99 -5.07
CA ASP A 607 -15.22 3.88 -4.34
C ASP A 607 -16.70 4.19 -4.10
N PRO A 608 -17.60 3.19 -4.24
CA PRO A 608 -19.01 3.32 -3.89
C PRO A 608 -19.22 3.67 -2.41
N ASP A 609 -20.39 4.20 -2.10
CA ASP A 609 -20.79 4.45 -0.72
C ASP A 609 -20.74 3.15 0.11
N GLN A 610 -20.24 3.27 1.34
CA GLN A 610 -20.00 2.10 2.19
C GLN A 610 -20.55 2.31 3.59
N VAL A 611 -21.18 1.27 4.12
CA VAL A 611 -21.60 1.17 5.52
C VAL A 611 -20.95 -0.05 6.16
N ILE A 612 -20.36 0.13 7.33
CA ILE A 612 -19.81 -0.95 8.16
C ILE A 612 -20.50 -0.93 9.52
N MET A 613 -21.05 -2.06 9.93
CA MET A 613 -21.62 -2.25 11.27
C MET A 613 -20.92 -3.41 11.95
N GLY A 614 -20.45 -3.19 13.17
CA GLY A 614 -19.77 -4.21 13.99
C GLY A 614 -20.49 -4.44 15.30
N LEU A 615 -20.55 -5.69 15.74
CA LEU A 615 -20.96 -6.10 17.08
C LEU A 615 -19.83 -6.92 17.70
N LEU A 616 -19.27 -6.43 18.79
CA LEU A 616 -18.18 -7.05 19.51
C LEU A 616 -18.69 -7.50 20.89
N TRP A 617 -18.74 -8.81 21.11
CA TRP A 617 -19.22 -9.38 22.35
C TRP A 617 -18.14 -10.20 23.04
N SER A 618 -18.07 -10.08 24.35
CA SER A 618 -17.24 -10.94 25.20
C SER A 618 -18.09 -11.60 26.30
N SER A 619 -17.81 -12.87 26.58
CA SER A 619 -18.44 -13.53 27.75
C SER A 619 -18.06 -12.83 29.04
N PRO A 620 -18.86 -12.89 30.09
CA PRO A 620 -18.53 -12.30 31.42
C PRO A 620 -17.21 -12.80 32.03
N SER A 621 -16.73 -13.95 31.57
CA SER A 621 -15.42 -14.49 31.97
C SER A 621 -14.25 -14.01 31.09
N GLY A 622 -14.51 -13.29 30.01
CA GLY A 622 -13.54 -12.90 28.99
C GLY A 622 -12.99 -14.06 28.18
N LYS A 623 -13.43 -15.31 28.39
CA LYS A 623 -12.89 -16.48 27.70
C LYS A 623 -13.37 -16.64 26.27
N LEU A 624 -14.60 -16.23 25.98
CA LEU A 624 -15.18 -16.30 24.62
C LEU A 624 -15.43 -14.88 24.13
N THR A 625 -14.94 -14.59 22.93
CA THR A 625 -15.23 -13.36 22.20
C THR A 625 -15.87 -13.69 20.86
N ILE A 626 -16.79 -12.84 20.41
CA ILE A 626 -17.41 -12.93 19.09
C ILE A 626 -17.48 -11.51 18.55
N ASP A 627 -16.75 -11.26 17.47
CA ASP A 627 -16.75 -10.00 16.73
C ASP A 627 -17.40 -10.27 15.38
N SER A 628 -18.48 -9.58 15.03
CA SER A 628 -19.18 -9.77 13.77
C SER A 628 -19.37 -8.44 13.07
N TYR A 629 -19.15 -8.42 11.76
CA TYR A 629 -19.23 -7.23 10.93
C TYR A 629 -20.17 -7.47 9.75
N ILE A 630 -21.01 -6.48 9.47
CA ILE A 630 -21.80 -6.37 8.24
C ILE A 630 -21.19 -5.21 7.45
N LYS A 631 -20.84 -5.48 6.21
CA LYS A 631 -20.34 -4.47 5.26
C LYS A 631 -21.32 -4.41 4.11
N ASP A 632 -21.87 -3.22 3.90
CA ASP A 632 -22.76 -2.90 2.77
C ASP A 632 -22.01 -1.92 1.86
N SER A 633 -21.87 -2.29 0.60
CA SER A 633 -21.29 -1.45 -0.44
C SER A 633 -22.36 -1.23 -1.50
N ASP A 634 -22.63 0.02 -1.82
CA ASP A 634 -23.63 0.39 -2.82
C ASP A 634 -23.18 -0.03 -4.23
N GLU A 635 -24.05 0.12 -5.21
CA GLU A 635 -23.73 -0.10 -6.62
C GLU A 635 -22.62 0.87 -7.08
N SER A 636 -21.79 0.43 -8.03
CA SER A 636 -20.76 1.28 -8.56
C SER A 636 -21.33 2.48 -9.32
N PRO A 637 -20.66 3.65 -9.34
CA PRO A 637 -21.06 4.76 -10.20
C PRO A 637 -21.18 4.33 -11.66
N GLN A 638 -22.16 4.87 -12.37
CA GLN A 638 -22.31 4.61 -13.81
C GLN A 638 -21.06 5.11 -14.56
N GLY A 639 -20.29 4.19 -15.14
CA GLY A 639 -19.10 4.51 -15.88
C GLY A 639 -19.37 5.29 -17.17
N LEU A 640 -18.52 6.25 -17.50
CA LEU A 640 -18.44 6.79 -18.84
C LEU A 640 -18.09 5.64 -19.80
N PRO A 641 -18.69 5.61 -21.02
CA PRO A 641 -18.35 4.56 -22.00
C PRO A 641 -16.84 4.57 -22.22
N ALA A 642 -16.20 3.45 -21.92
CA ALA A 642 -14.80 3.27 -22.26
C ALA A 642 -14.64 3.45 -23.78
N ALA A 643 -13.52 3.97 -24.21
CA ALA A 643 -13.12 4.30 -25.58
C ALA A 643 -14.10 3.95 -26.71
N CYS A 644 -14.69 4.97 -27.33
CA CYS A 644 -15.48 4.81 -28.55
C CYS A 644 -14.58 4.52 -29.76
N GLY A 645 -14.67 3.33 -30.33
CA GLY A 645 -13.99 2.93 -31.55
C GLY A 645 -14.87 3.05 -32.80
N ARG A 646 -14.33 2.65 -33.99
CA ARG A 646 -15.13 2.61 -35.25
C ARG A 646 -16.33 1.65 -35.18
N SER A 647 -16.34 0.72 -34.25
CA SER A 647 -17.41 -0.28 -34.03
C SER A 647 -18.46 0.13 -33.00
N GLY A 648 -18.35 1.31 -32.38
CA GLY A 648 -19.23 1.78 -31.31
C GLY A 648 -18.46 2.08 -30.03
N CYS A 649 -19.18 2.51 -28.99
CA CYS A 649 -18.65 2.67 -27.64
C CYS A 649 -18.80 1.35 -26.88
N GLU A 650 -17.75 0.93 -26.18
CA GLU A 650 -17.85 -0.21 -25.27
C GLU A 650 -18.65 0.18 -24.03
N THR A 651 -19.44 -0.75 -23.51
CA THR A 651 -20.23 -0.50 -22.31
C THR A 651 -19.30 -0.56 -21.10
N ALA A 652 -19.30 0.50 -20.29
CA ALA A 652 -18.58 0.51 -19.02
C ALA A 652 -19.11 -0.59 -18.08
N LEU A 653 -18.28 -1.09 -17.21
CA LEU A 653 -18.66 -2.04 -16.18
C LEU A 653 -19.48 -1.31 -15.10
N GLU A 654 -20.63 -1.85 -14.79
CA GLU A 654 -21.45 -1.47 -13.62
C GLU A 654 -21.49 -2.68 -12.68
N LEU A 655 -21.13 -2.48 -11.42
CA LEU A 655 -21.19 -3.52 -10.40
C LEU A 655 -22.46 -3.34 -9.55
N PRO A 656 -23.17 -4.42 -9.25
CA PRO A 656 -24.25 -4.37 -8.25
C PRO A 656 -23.64 -4.12 -6.86
N GLY A 657 -24.42 -3.48 -5.98
CA GLY A 657 -24.12 -3.42 -4.57
C GLY A 657 -24.10 -4.82 -3.93
N HIS A 658 -23.42 -4.96 -2.82
CA HIS A 658 -23.31 -6.23 -2.11
C HIS A 658 -23.24 -6.06 -0.60
N VAL A 659 -23.65 -7.10 0.13
CA VAL A 659 -23.63 -7.14 1.59
C VAL A 659 -22.84 -8.34 2.05
N LEU A 660 -21.77 -8.10 2.79
CA LEU A 660 -20.91 -9.13 3.38
C LEU A 660 -21.18 -9.26 4.88
N LEU A 661 -21.13 -10.48 5.37
CA LEU A 661 -21.19 -10.79 6.80
C LEU A 661 -19.98 -11.62 7.19
N ASP A 662 -19.17 -11.08 8.11
CA ASP A 662 -18.00 -11.74 8.67
C ASP A 662 -18.17 -11.97 10.16
N SER A 663 -17.60 -13.05 10.71
CA SER A 663 -17.63 -13.32 12.14
C SER A 663 -16.32 -13.97 12.60
N PHE A 664 -15.80 -13.46 13.72
CA PHE A 664 -14.54 -13.87 14.32
C PHE A 664 -14.80 -14.34 15.76
N LEU A 665 -14.41 -15.58 16.05
CA LEU A 665 -14.58 -16.19 17.36
C LEU A 665 -13.21 -16.39 18.00
N GLY A 666 -13.06 -15.94 19.23
CA GLY A 666 -11.88 -16.19 20.07
C GLY A 666 -12.25 -16.98 21.32
N TYR A 667 -11.54 -18.07 21.59
CA TYR A 667 -11.74 -18.86 22.79
C TYR A 667 -10.44 -19.08 23.54
N SER A 668 -10.32 -18.52 24.75
CA SER A 668 -9.22 -18.75 25.67
C SER A 668 -9.51 -20.00 26.50
N VAL A 669 -8.90 -21.12 26.13
CA VAL A 669 -9.03 -22.40 26.86
C VAL A 669 -8.51 -22.21 28.30
N ASN A 670 -7.34 -21.60 28.42
CA ASN A 670 -6.72 -21.19 29.68
C ASN A 670 -5.79 -19.98 29.41
N ASN A 671 -4.98 -19.56 30.35
CA ASN A 671 -4.06 -18.41 30.20
C ASN A 671 -2.96 -18.64 29.16
N ASN A 672 -2.69 -19.89 28.81
CA ASN A 672 -1.60 -20.27 27.90
C ASN A 672 -2.08 -20.64 26.50
N LEU A 673 -3.33 -21.08 26.35
CA LEU A 673 -3.85 -21.60 25.08
C LEU A 673 -5.09 -20.84 24.65
N SER A 674 -5.04 -20.28 23.45
CA SER A 674 -6.17 -19.65 22.76
C SER A 674 -6.37 -20.23 21.35
N ILE A 675 -7.62 -20.29 20.96
CA ILE A 675 -8.07 -20.76 19.63
C ILE A 675 -8.92 -19.66 19.04
N ARG A 676 -8.71 -19.33 17.76
CA ARG A 676 -9.51 -18.37 17.02
C ARG A 676 -10.01 -18.98 15.73
N LEU A 677 -11.25 -18.65 15.37
CA LEU A 677 -11.91 -19.04 14.13
C LEU A 677 -12.47 -17.79 13.46
N ALA A 678 -12.13 -17.55 12.22
CA ALA A 678 -12.76 -16.55 11.37
C ALA A 678 -13.66 -17.27 10.34
N ILE A 679 -14.81 -16.69 10.06
CA ILE A 679 -15.68 -17.06 8.96
C ILE A 679 -15.96 -15.77 8.21
N ARG A 680 -15.42 -15.66 7.00
CA ARG A 680 -15.60 -14.48 6.14
C ARG A 680 -16.60 -14.80 5.05
N ASN A 681 -17.33 -13.76 4.60
CA ASN A 681 -18.37 -13.88 3.59
C ASN A 681 -19.35 -15.01 3.91
N ILE A 682 -19.95 -14.99 5.11
CA ILE A 682 -20.87 -16.04 5.61
C ILE A 682 -22.05 -16.26 4.66
N THR A 683 -22.51 -15.20 4.00
CA THR A 683 -23.62 -15.20 3.04
C THR A 683 -23.26 -15.81 1.70
N ASP A 684 -21.96 -16.05 1.46
CA ASP A 684 -21.45 -16.60 0.21
C ASP A 684 -21.78 -15.70 -0.99
N GLU A 685 -21.60 -14.39 -0.80
CA GLU A 685 -21.89 -13.36 -1.79
C GLU A 685 -20.82 -13.36 -2.88
N LYS A 686 -21.24 -13.26 -4.14
CA LYS A 686 -20.35 -13.11 -5.31
C LYS A 686 -20.12 -11.63 -5.58
N TYR A 687 -18.91 -11.14 -5.35
CA TYR A 687 -18.59 -9.71 -5.44
C TYR A 687 -17.21 -9.42 -5.97
N TRP A 688 -17.03 -8.17 -6.41
CA TRP A 688 -15.74 -7.57 -6.75
C TRP A 688 -15.49 -6.35 -5.86
N ASN A 689 -14.24 -6.11 -5.51
CA ASN A 689 -13.85 -4.80 -5.01
C ASN A 689 -13.83 -3.82 -6.19
N TRP A 690 -14.52 -2.69 -6.08
CA TRP A 690 -14.62 -1.71 -7.16
C TRP A 690 -13.26 -1.26 -7.67
N THR A 691 -12.33 -0.89 -6.77
CA THR A 691 -10.97 -0.46 -7.11
C THR A 691 -10.18 -1.47 -7.93
N SER A 692 -10.49 -2.76 -7.86
CA SER A 692 -9.82 -3.79 -8.66
C SER A 692 -10.30 -3.85 -10.11
N VAL A 693 -11.49 -3.34 -10.42
CA VAL A 693 -12.12 -3.45 -11.75
C VAL A 693 -12.56 -2.10 -12.32
N ALA A 694 -12.33 -1.00 -11.59
CA ALA A 694 -12.66 0.34 -12.05
C ALA A 694 -12.03 0.63 -13.42
N GLY A 695 -12.80 1.18 -14.35
CA GLY A 695 -12.37 1.46 -15.72
C GLY A 695 -12.34 0.24 -16.66
N SER A 696 -12.74 -0.95 -16.19
CA SER A 696 -12.88 -2.14 -17.04
C SER A 696 -14.15 -2.07 -17.89
N ASN A 697 -14.17 -2.85 -18.97
CA ASN A 697 -15.34 -3.01 -19.82
C ASN A 697 -16.19 -4.19 -19.36
N ALA A 698 -17.52 -4.09 -19.45
CA ALA A 698 -18.43 -5.19 -19.11
C ALA A 698 -18.19 -6.47 -19.96
N SER A 699 -17.55 -6.34 -21.11
CA SER A 699 -17.19 -7.44 -22.01
C SER A 699 -15.80 -8.01 -21.78
N ASP A 700 -15.04 -7.52 -20.80
CA ASP A 700 -13.69 -8.02 -20.53
C ASP A 700 -13.76 -9.47 -20.01
N SER A 701 -13.16 -10.38 -20.76
CA SER A 701 -13.11 -11.79 -20.42
C SER A 701 -12.29 -12.10 -19.16
N ASN A 702 -11.55 -11.14 -18.64
CA ASN A 702 -10.68 -11.28 -17.47
C ASN A 702 -11.33 -10.83 -16.16
N LEU A 703 -12.53 -10.22 -16.23
CA LEU A 703 -13.22 -9.72 -15.03
C LEU A 703 -13.37 -10.76 -13.92
N GLU A 704 -13.60 -12.03 -14.29
CA GLU A 704 -13.78 -13.08 -13.29
C GLU A 704 -12.52 -13.41 -12.48
N TYR A 705 -11.34 -13.07 -12.99
CA TYR A 705 -10.09 -13.23 -12.21
C TYR A 705 -10.00 -12.28 -11.01
N PHE A 706 -10.79 -11.21 -10.99
CA PHE A 706 -10.87 -10.25 -9.88
C PHE A 706 -11.97 -10.57 -8.85
N LEU A 707 -12.74 -11.65 -9.07
CA LEU A 707 -13.73 -12.09 -8.08
C LEU A 707 -13.04 -12.39 -6.75
N ASN A 708 -13.66 -11.91 -5.68
CA ASN A 708 -13.23 -12.27 -4.34
C ASN A 708 -13.67 -13.70 -3.99
N PRO A 709 -13.03 -14.34 -3.01
CA PRO A 709 -13.43 -15.65 -2.50
C PRO A 709 -14.89 -15.66 -2.04
N GLY A 710 -15.58 -16.77 -2.20
CA GLY A 710 -16.83 -17.06 -1.52
C GLY A 710 -16.62 -17.21 -0.02
N ARG A 711 -17.53 -17.89 0.67
CA ARG A 711 -17.40 -18.14 2.11
C ARG A 711 -16.11 -18.92 2.41
N ASN A 712 -15.29 -18.36 3.30
CA ASN A 712 -14.01 -18.94 3.67
C ASN A 712 -13.79 -18.95 5.19
N TYR A 713 -12.79 -19.70 5.64
CA TYR A 713 -12.55 -19.98 7.06
C TYR A 713 -11.07 -19.84 7.37
N SER A 714 -10.77 -19.22 8.53
CA SER A 714 -9.43 -19.19 9.09
C SER A 714 -9.42 -19.75 10.50
N LEU A 715 -8.44 -20.56 10.84
CA LEU A 715 -8.25 -21.13 12.17
C LEU A 715 -6.85 -20.80 12.66
N SER A 716 -6.72 -20.31 13.88
CA SER A 716 -5.42 -20.17 14.54
C SER A 716 -5.42 -20.68 15.97
N ILE A 717 -4.26 -21.19 16.38
CA ILE A 717 -3.98 -21.70 17.72
C ILE A 717 -2.72 -21.03 18.22
N LYS A 718 -2.85 -20.28 19.34
CA LYS A 718 -1.71 -19.62 19.99
C LYS A 718 -1.49 -20.25 21.36
N TYR A 719 -0.24 -20.64 21.62
CA TYR A 719 0.22 -21.16 22.90
C TYR A 719 1.30 -20.26 23.48
N ILE A 720 1.12 -19.84 24.73
CA ILE A 720 2.07 -19.00 25.49
C ILE A 720 2.70 -19.89 26.56
N PHE A 721 4.03 -19.92 26.66
CA PHE A 721 4.78 -20.75 27.60
C PHE A 721 4.83 -20.18 28.99
#